data_3fd43567130821f196aea4d7fa36711f
#
_entry.id   3fd43567130821f196aea4d7fa36711f
#
_cell.length_a   1.000
_cell.length_b   1.000
_cell.length_c   1.000
_cell.angle_alpha   90.00
_cell.angle_beta   90.00
_cell.angle_gamma   90.00
#
_symmetry.space_group_name_H-M   'P 1'
#
loop_
_entity.id
_entity.type
_entity.pdbx_description
1 polymer ?
#
loop_
_entity_poly.entity_id
_entity_poly.type
_entity_poly.pdbx_seq_one_letter_code
_entity_poly.pdbx_strand_id
1 'polypeptide(L)'
;MSKKFTEYSKFDLSNVNKEVLKKWKDGDIFHKSLETREGHPTFVFYEGPPSANGMPGIHHVIARSIKDIFCRYKTMKGFLVNRKAGWDTHGLPVELGVEKALGITKEDIGKKISVAEYNAACRKDVMKFTKEWEDLTQKMGYWVDMENPYITYDNRYIETLWYLLKELYKKGLLYKGYTIQPYSPAAGTGLSTHELNQPGCYRDVKDTTCTAQFHILDPKPEMAQFGDPYFLAWTTTPWTLPSNTALCVGPNITYLAVQTYNPYTGIPMTAVIAKDLLSAYFNPKAAELSLSDYKPGDKLVPFSVVGEWKGSELAGMKYEQLIPWVNPGEGAFRVITGDFVTTEDGTGIVHIAPTFGADDNRVAKTFGVPPLMMQDKDGNMRPMVDMTGKFYKLEDLAPEFVQNCMNASDYDPWQGKFVKNAYDDTKTDKDETLDIEICMMLKAQNRVFKIEKHVHNYPHCWRTDKPVLYYPLDSWFIRTTACRERMIELNNTINWKPQSTGTGRFGKWLENLQDWNLSRSRYWGTPLPIWRTEDGSEEKCIGSVVELFGEIEKSVKAGFMESNPYKDFAPGDYTKENYEKIDLHRPYVDDIILVSASGKPMKRETDLIDVWFDSGAMPYAQIHYPFENLKEFDNRQIYPADFIAEGVDQTRGWFFTLHALGTMIFDSVAYKAVVSNGLVLDKNGNKMSKRLGNAVDPFSTIEKYGSDPLRWYMITNASPWDNIKFDIDGIEEVRRKFFGTLYNTYSFFALYANVDGFDYSDPDVEWSKRPEIDRWILSLLNSLVKDVDGYLEAYEPTRAGRAISDFVNDNLSNWYVRLNRRRFWGGGMTEDKLSAYQTLYTCLETVAKLMAPIAPFYADQLFLDLVAVTGRENVESVHLSLIHISEPTRLDVIS
;
A
#
# COMPACT_ATOMS: atom_id res chain seq x y z
N MET A 1 20.12 4.28 57.00
CA MET A 1 21.05 3.66 56.05
C MET A 1 21.04 4.57 54.81
N SER A 2 22.19 5.04 54.36
CA SER A 2 22.29 5.80 53.09
C SER A 2 21.78 4.91 51.96
N LYS A 3 20.96 5.46 51.05
CA LYS A 3 20.54 4.74 49.84
C LYS A 3 21.80 4.40 49.02
N LYS A 4 21.81 3.23 48.41
CA LYS A 4 22.92 2.76 47.57
C LYS A 4 22.49 2.63 46.12
N PHE A 5 23.39 2.91 45.18
CA PHE A 5 23.21 2.60 43.79
C PHE A 5 23.12 1.11 43.58
N THR A 6 22.20 0.67 42.75
CA THR A 6 21.95 -0.76 42.52
C THR A 6 23.15 -1.41 41.83
N GLU A 7 23.67 -2.48 42.39
CA GLU A 7 24.72 -3.32 41.78
C GLU A 7 24.11 -4.60 41.23
N TYR A 8 24.35 -4.88 39.95
CA TYR A 8 23.80 -6.04 39.26
C TYR A 8 24.83 -7.16 39.16
N SER A 9 24.42 -8.41 39.42
CA SER A 9 25.30 -9.57 39.32
C SER A 9 25.55 -10.01 37.88
N LYS A 10 24.65 -9.69 36.96
CA LYS A 10 24.76 -10.01 35.53
C LYS A 10 24.08 -8.95 34.67
N PHE A 11 24.52 -8.90 33.43
CA PHE A 11 23.93 -8.08 32.41
C PHE A 11 22.87 -8.89 31.63
N ASP A 12 21.60 -8.55 31.79
CA ASP A 12 20.47 -9.30 31.21
C ASP A 12 19.36 -8.35 30.75
N LEU A 13 19.44 -7.93 29.48
CA LEU A 13 18.47 -7.00 28.89
C LEU A 13 17.09 -7.62 28.65
N SER A 14 16.99 -8.94 28.51
CA SER A 14 15.69 -9.61 28.45
C SER A 14 14.95 -9.48 29.79
N ASN A 15 15.65 -9.66 30.91
CA ASN A 15 15.07 -9.46 32.24
C ASN A 15 14.71 -7.98 32.48
N VAL A 16 15.59 -7.04 32.09
CA VAL A 16 15.30 -5.59 32.17
C VAL A 16 14.01 -5.26 31.44
N ASN A 17 13.82 -5.79 30.24
CA ASN A 17 12.60 -5.60 29.47
C ASN A 17 11.34 -5.99 30.25
N LYS A 18 11.37 -7.17 30.89
CA LYS A 18 10.24 -7.69 31.66
C LYS A 18 9.96 -6.88 32.92
N GLU A 19 10.99 -6.52 33.65
CA GLU A 19 10.87 -5.77 34.90
C GLU A 19 10.38 -4.35 34.68
N VAL A 20 10.94 -3.66 33.68
CA VAL A 20 10.54 -2.29 33.34
C VAL A 20 9.13 -2.26 32.78
N LEU A 21 8.78 -3.21 31.91
CA LEU A 21 7.40 -3.32 31.39
C LEU A 21 6.39 -3.49 32.51
N LYS A 22 6.72 -4.33 33.53
CA LYS A 22 5.87 -4.48 34.71
C LYS A 22 5.74 -3.17 35.49
N LYS A 23 6.85 -2.46 35.73
CA LYS A 23 6.83 -1.14 36.40
C LYS A 23 5.97 -0.13 35.65
N TRP A 24 6.05 -0.07 34.32
CA TRP A 24 5.22 0.83 33.51
C TRP A 24 3.74 0.52 33.65
N LYS A 25 3.36 -0.78 33.67
CA LYS A 25 1.97 -1.20 33.87
C LYS A 25 1.48 -0.89 35.28
N ASP A 26 2.24 -1.26 36.29
CA ASP A 26 1.88 -1.06 37.70
C ASP A 26 1.78 0.44 38.06
N GLY A 27 2.60 1.25 37.44
CA GLY A 27 2.64 2.71 37.63
C GLY A 27 1.79 3.51 36.65
N ASP A 28 1.16 2.86 35.67
CA ASP A 28 0.39 3.50 34.58
C ASP A 28 1.14 4.65 33.89
N ILE A 29 2.41 4.40 33.57
CA ILE A 29 3.35 5.44 33.13
C ILE A 29 2.93 6.03 31.80
N PHE A 30 2.33 5.26 30.89
CA PHE A 30 1.87 5.76 29.61
C PHE A 30 0.79 6.84 29.78
N HIS A 31 -0.26 6.58 30.56
CA HIS A 31 -1.30 7.56 30.83
C HIS A 31 -0.76 8.79 31.58
N LYS A 32 0.11 8.60 32.55
CA LYS A 32 0.82 9.71 33.23
C LYS A 32 1.61 10.58 32.25
N SER A 33 2.16 10.00 31.18
CA SER A 33 2.85 10.80 30.16
C SER A 33 1.91 11.72 29.37
N LEU A 34 0.62 11.39 29.29
CA LEU A 34 -0.43 12.24 28.74
C LEU A 34 -0.92 13.27 29.77
N GLU A 35 -1.30 12.81 30.96
CA GLU A 35 -1.81 13.65 32.04
C GLU A 35 -0.84 14.79 32.43
N THR A 36 0.45 14.45 32.56
CA THR A 36 1.48 15.46 32.89
C THR A 36 1.76 16.45 31.77
N ARG A 37 1.19 16.27 30.59
CA ARG A 37 1.29 17.15 29.43
C ARG A 37 -0.03 17.83 29.07
N GLU A 38 -1.10 17.63 29.85
CA GLU A 38 -2.36 18.34 29.64
C GLU A 38 -2.14 19.87 29.66
N GLY A 39 -2.71 20.57 28.70
CA GLY A 39 -2.54 22.00 28.51
C GLY A 39 -1.24 22.44 27.85
N HIS A 40 -0.33 21.52 27.57
CA HIS A 40 0.88 21.79 26.80
C HIS A 40 0.60 21.79 25.28
N PRO A 41 1.50 22.31 24.44
CA PRO A 41 1.37 22.20 23.00
C PRO A 41 1.20 20.77 22.54
N THR A 42 0.30 20.53 21.58
CA THR A 42 0.04 19.20 21.04
C THR A 42 0.98 18.90 19.88
N PHE A 43 1.51 17.67 19.85
CA PHE A 43 2.15 17.09 18.69
C PHE A 43 1.25 15.99 18.14
N VAL A 44 0.65 16.23 16.96
CA VAL A 44 -0.36 15.35 16.38
C VAL A 44 0.29 14.21 15.63
N PHE A 45 -0.04 13.00 16.05
CA PHE A 45 0.46 11.74 15.46
C PHE A 45 -0.71 10.86 15.03
N TYR A 46 -0.59 10.23 13.86
CA TYR A 46 -1.54 9.22 13.40
C TYR A 46 -0.88 7.86 13.27
N GLU A 47 -1.54 6.85 13.84
CA GLU A 47 -1.19 5.44 13.67
C GLU A 47 -1.88 4.87 12.44
N GLY A 48 -1.11 4.30 11.51
CA GLY A 48 -1.64 3.53 10.40
C GLY A 48 -2.28 2.23 10.90
N PRO A 49 -3.53 1.92 10.51
CA PRO A 49 -4.25 0.77 11.05
C PRO A 49 -3.73 -0.53 10.45
N PRO A 50 -3.10 -1.43 11.22
CA PRO A 50 -2.81 -2.78 10.74
C PRO A 50 -4.08 -3.61 10.66
N SER A 51 -4.06 -4.64 9.82
CA SER A 51 -5.10 -5.67 9.81
C SER A 51 -4.76 -6.79 10.79
N ALA A 52 -5.67 -7.07 11.72
CA ALA A 52 -5.46 -8.08 12.78
C ALA A 52 -5.74 -9.52 12.33
N ASN A 53 -6.00 -9.78 11.05
CA ASN A 53 -6.18 -11.12 10.50
C ASN A 53 -4.86 -11.84 10.18
N GLY A 54 -3.71 -11.19 10.37
CA GLY A 54 -2.37 -11.74 10.19
C GLY A 54 -1.48 -11.54 11.42
N MET A 55 -0.56 -12.48 11.65
CA MET A 55 0.45 -12.38 12.71
C MET A 55 1.42 -11.23 12.43
N PRO A 56 1.79 -10.43 13.44
CA PRO A 56 2.83 -9.44 13.29
C PRO A 56 4.20 -10.08 12.98
N GLY A 57 4.99 -9.43 12.13
CA GLY A 57 6.32 -9.89 11.74
C GLY A 57 7.42 -8.88 12.06
N ILE A 58 8.67 -9.30 11.88
CA ILE A 58 9.85 -8.46 12.21
C ILE A 58 9.86 -7.11 11.46
N HIS A 59 9.32 -7.07 10.24
CA HIS A 59 9.23 -5.83 9.44
C HIS A 59 8.28 -4.79 10.05
N HIS A 60 7.32 -5.21 10.89
CA HIS A 60 6.47 -4.26 11.62
C HIS A 60 7.23 -3.57 12.76
N VAL A 61 8.26 -4.22 13.31
CA VAL A 61 9.01 -3.68 14.45
C VAL A 61 9.73 -2.39 14.09
N ILE A 62 10.30 -2.27 12.88
CA ILE A 62 11.02 -1.04 12.49
C ILE A 62 10.09 0.16 12.38
N ALA A 63 8.97 0.05 11.67
CA ALA A 63 8.01 1.15 11.51
C ALA A 63 7.45 1.59 12.87
N ARG A 64 7.08 0.63 13.71
CA ARG A 64 6.56 0.89 15.05
C ARG A 64 7.62 1.50 15.99
N SER A 65 8.88 1.09 15.86
CA SER A 65 9.99 1.70 16.61
C SER A 65 10.23 3.15 16.20
N ILE A 66 10.19 3.46 14.88
CA ILE A 66 10.35 4.83 14.38
C ILE A 66 9.23 5.73 14.92
N LYS A 67 7.98 5.26 14.88
CA LYS A 67 6.83 6.00 15.42
C LYS A 67 7.01 6.29 16.90
N ASP A 68 7.36 5.28 17.69
CA ASP A 68 7.55 5.40 19.12
C ASP A 68 8.70 6.35 19.49
N ILE A 69 9.80 6.30 18.77
CA ILE A 69 10.97 7.18 19.01
C ILE A 69 10.56 8.65 18.98
N PHE A 70 9.87 9.08 17.92
CA PHE A 70 9.50 10.49 17.79
C PHE A 70 8.38 10.91 18.73
N CYS A 71 7.43 10.02 19.00
CA CYS A 71 6.40 10.27 20.00
C CYS A 71 7.01 10.42 21.41
N ARG A 72 7.94 9.54 21.81
CA ARG A 72 8.64 9.64 23.10
C ARG A 72 9.50 10.90 23.19
N TYR A 73 10.27 11.18 22.14
CA TYR A 73 11.09 12.38 22.07
C TYR A 73 10.24 13.64 22.25
N LYS A 74 9.13 13.78 21.52
CA LYS A 74 8.24 14.94 21.65
C LYS A 74 7.56 15.01 23.02
N THR A 75 7.17 13.88 23.61
CA THR A 75 6.69 13.83 25.00
C THR A 75 7.75 14.34 25.98
N MET A 76 9.00 13.92 25.83
CA MET A 76 10.13 14.39 26.66
C MET A 76 10.50 15.86 26.38
N LYS A 77 10.12 16.40 25.23
CA LYS A 77 10.20 17.86 24.91
C LYS A 77 9.05 18.66 25.50
N GLY A 78 8.13 18.02 26.20
CA GLY A 78 7.01 18.67 26.86
C GLY A 78 5.73 18.76 26.03
N PHE A 79 5.62 18.09 24.87
CA PHE A 79 4.40 18.07 24.07
C PHE A 79 3.41 17.03 24.59
N LEU A 80 2.12 17.34 24.45
CA LEU A 80 1.05 16.34 24.54
C LEU A 80 1.00 15.54 23.23
N VAL A 81 1.24 14.24 23.32
CA VAL A 81 1.23 13.34 22.16
C VAL A 81 0.20 12.25 22.36
N ASN A 82 -1.02 12.48 21.88
CA ASN A 82 -2.05 11.43 21.84
C ASN A 82 -1.70 10.38 20.76
N ARG A 83 -1.83 9.11 21.14
CA ARG A 83 -1.42 7.97 20.32
C ARG A 83 -2.53 6.93 20.34
N LYS A 84 -3.48 7.04 19.42
CA LYS A 84 -4.62 6.12 19.32
C LYS A 84 -4.31 5.00 18.35
N ALA A 85 -4.40 3.75 18.80
CA ALA A 85 -4.29 2.59 17.94
C ALA A 85 -5.51 2.47 17.01
N GLY A 86 -5.40 1.69 15.95
CA GLY A 86 -6.49 1.43 15.02
C GLY A 86 -6.39 0.08 14.38
N TRP A 87 -7.53 -0.43 13.89
CA TRP A 87 -7.66 -1.69 13.18
C TRP A 87 -8.34 -1.49 11.85
N ASP A 88 -7.66 -1.92 10.77
CA ASP A 88 -8.26 -2.07 9.45
C ASP A 88 -8.94 -3.44 9.37
N THR A 89 -10.26 -3.41 9.24
CA THR A 89 -11.11 -4.59 9.48
C THR A 89 -11.91 -5.05 8.26
N HIS A 90 -11.78 -4.37 7.13
CA HIS A 90 -12.54 -4.65 5.92
C HIS A 90 -11.66 -5.17 4.77
N GLY A 91 -12.30 -5.61 3.71
CA GLY A 91 -11.71 -5.84 2.40
C GLY A 91 -11.19 -7.24 2.15
N LEU A 92 -10.55 -7.39 0.99
CA LEU A 92 -10.09 -8.66 0.43
C LEU A 92 -9.24 -9.53 1.38
N PRO A 93 -8.32 -8.97 2.20
CA PRO A 93 -7.52 -9.80 3.08
C PRO A 93 -8.35 -10.66 4.04
N VAL A 94 -9.42 -10.07 4.57
CA VAL A 94 -10.33 -10.76 5.49
C VAL A 94 -11.22 -11.74 4.72
N GLU A 95 -11.86 -11.27 3.65
CA GLU A 95 -12.82 -12.05 2.87
C GLU A 95 -12.19 -13.31 2.29
N LEU A 96 -11.03 -13.21 1.64
CA LEU A 96 -10.33 -14.37 1.08
C LEU A 96 -9.87 -15.35 2.15
N GLY A 97 -9.50 -14.86 3.34
CA GLY A 97 -9.18 -15.71 4.49
C GLY A 97 -10.38 -16.52 4.96
N VAL A 98 -11.55 -15.90 5.06
CA VAL A 98 -12.81 -16.54 5.47
C VAL A 98 -13.32 -17.50 4.39
N GLU A 99 -13.29 -17.12 3.12
CA GLU A 99 -13.65 -18.01 2.00
C GLU A 99 -12.82 -19.30 2.03
N LYS A 100 -11.51 -19.17 2.22
CA LYS A 100 -10.61 -20.32 2.36
C LYS A 100 -10.93 -21.17 3.58
N ALA A 101 -11.21 -20.55 4.72
CA ALA A 101 -11.54 -21.26 5.96
C ALA A 101 -12.85 -22.01 5.89
N LEU A 102 -13.84 -21.46 5.17
CA LEU A 102 -15.16 -22.08 4.96
C LEU A 102 -15.22 -23.02 3.75
N GLY A 103 -14.19 -23.06 2.90
CA GLY A 103 -14.15 -23.86 1.69
C GLY A 103 -15.17 -23.41 0.63
N ILE A 104 -15.45 -22.11 0.55
CA ILE A 104 -16.40 -21.50 -0.37
C ILE A 104 -15.73 -20.53 -1.34
N THR A 105 -16.46 -20.18 -2.39
CA THR A 105 -16.06 -19.10 -3.31
C THR A 105 -17.05 -17.93 -3.21
N LYS A 106 -16.72 -16.81 -3.85
CA LYS A 106 -17.60 -15.64 -3.89
C LYS A 106 -19.01 -15.97 -4.40
N GLU A 107 -19.14 -16.87 -5.40
CA GLU A 107 -20.41 -17.27 -5.98
C GLU A 107 -21.31 -18.06 -5.02
N ASP A 108 -20.74 -18.62 -3.98
CA ASP A 108 -21.48 -19.38 -2.95
C ASP A 108 -22.18 -18.47 -1.93
N ILE A 109 -21.73 -17.22 -1.83
CA ILE A 109 -22.28 -16.24 -0.89
C ILE A 109 -23.65 -15.76 -1.41
N GLY A 110 -24.66 -15.85 -0.55
CA GLY A 110 -26.06 -15.64 -0.92
C GLY A 110 -26.78 -16.88 -1.47
N LYS A 111 -26.05 -17.99 -1.66
CA LYS A 111 -26.63 -19.28 -2.14
C LYS A 111 -26.41 -20.40 -1.13
N LYS A 112 -25.15 -20.72 -0.80
CA LYS A 112 -24.79 -21.76 0.19
C LYS A 112 -24.70 -21.23 1.61
N ILE A 113 -24.33 -19.97 1.76
CA ILE A 113 -24.25 -19.24 3.02
C ILE A 113 -24.92 -17.88 2.82
N SER A 114 -25.68 -17.38 3.78
CA SER A 114 -26.26 -16.04 3.69
C SER A 114 -25.18 -14.96 3.80
N VAL A 115 -25.45 -13.77 3.24
CA VAL A 115 -24.54 -12.62 3.35
C VAL A 115 -24.34 -12.22 4.82
N ALA A 116 -25.39 -12.31 5.64
CA ALA A 116 -25.29 -11.99 7.07
C ALA A 116 -24.36 -12.95 7.82
N GLU A 117 -24.48 -14.27 7.59
CA GLU A 117 -23.61 -15.29 8.20
C GLU A 117 -22.17 -15.12 7.73
N TYR A 118 -21.96 -14.87 6.44
CA TYR A 118 -20.62 -14.60 5.88
C TYR A 118 -19.99 -13.36 6.50
N ASN A 119 -20.70 -12.25 6.59
CA ASN A 119 -20.19 -11.01 7.18
C ASN A 119 -19.95 -11.14 8.70
N ALA A 120 -20.76 -11.93 9.41
CA ALA A 120 -20.50 -12.26 10.81
C ALA A 120 -19.21 -13.08 10.97
N ALA A 121 -18.94 -14.01 10.06
CA ALA A 121 -17.68 -14.76 10.05
C ALA A 121 -16.47 -13.84 9.77
N CYS A 122 -16.59 -12.90 8.83
CA CYS A 122 -15.55 -11.90 8.56
C CYS A 122 -15.27 -11.01 9.76
N ARG A 123 -16.30 -10.51 10.43
CA ARG A 123 -16.20 -9.68 11.64
C ARG A 123 -15.47 -10.41 12.78
N LYS A 124 -15.69 -11.71 12.90
CA LYS A 124 -15.03 -12.55 13.90
C LYS A 124 -13.56 -12.83 13.55
N ASP A 125 -13.30 -13.19 12.28
CA ASP A 125 -11.95 -13.58 11.83
C ASP A 125 -10.97 -12.42 11.83
N VAL A 126 -11.43 -11.21 11.50
CA VAL A 126 -10.55 -10.03 11.37
C VAL A 126 -9.86 -9.63 12.65
N MET A 127 -10.44 -9.92 13.82
CA MET A 127 -9.88 -9.60 15.13
C MET A 127 -9.08 -10.76 15.75
N LYS A 128 -8.79 -11.79 14.96
CA LYS A 128 -8.20 -13.06 15.43
C LYS A 128 -6.84 -12.92 16.10
N PHE A 129 -5.99 -12.04 15.64
CA PHE A 129 -4.62 -11.86 16.13
C PHE A 129 -4.40 -10.55 16.91
N THR A 130 -5.46 -9.90 17.37
CA THR A 130 -5.33 -8.66 18.16
C THR A 130 -4.47 -8.84 19.39
N LYS A 131 -4.59 -10.00 20.06
CA LYS A 131 -3.82 -10.34 21.24
C LYS A 131 -2.31 -10.41 20.97
N GLU A 132 -1.93 -11.02 19.86
CA GLU A 132 -0.52 -11.12 19.45
C GLU A 132 0.04 -9.75 19.05
N TRP A 133 -0.77 -8.90 18.42
CA TRP A 133 -0.40 -7.53 18.13
C TRP A 133 -0.22 -6.68 19.41
N GLU A 134 -1.12 -6.83 20.38
CA GLU A 134 -1.01 -6.17 21.67
C GLU A 134 0.24 -6.63 22.42
N ASP A 135 0.48 -7.95 22.47
CA ASP A 135 1.65 -8.53 23.13
C ASP A 135 2.96 -8.04 22.51
N LEU A 136 3.07 -8.03 21.16
CA LEU A 136 4.25 -7.48 20.49
C LEU A 136 4.42 -5.98 20.79
N THR A 137 3.33 -5.21 20.72
CA THR A 137 3.33 -3.77 20.97
C THR A 137 3.89 -3.46 22.36
N GLN A 138 3.43 -4.19 23.39
CA GLN A 138 3.90 -4.03 24.76
C GLN A 138 5.37 -4.48 24.93
N LYS A 139 5.70 -5.66 24.41
CA LYS A 139 7.06 -6.23 24.54
C LYS A 139 8.13 -5.42 23.85
N MET A 140 7.80 -4.81 22.71
CA MET A 140 8.73 -3.93 22.02
C MET A 140 8.80 -2.51 22.60
N GLY A 141 7.97 -2.19 23.58
CA GLY A 141 7.93 -0.89 24.24
C GLY A 141 7.25 0.22 23.41
N TYR A 142 6.41 -0.14 22.45
CA TYR A 142 5.66 0.86 21.70
C TYR A 142 4.47 1.37 22.52
N TRP A 143 4.50 2.65 22.86
CA TRP A 143 3.45 3.32 23.61
C TRP A 143 2.38 3.84 22.67
N VAL A 144 1.25 3.15 22.64
CA VAL A 144 0.04 3.52 21.89
C VAL A 144 -1.17 3.02 22.65
N ASP A 145 -2.26 3.81 22.65
CA ASP A 145 -3.51 3.43 23.31
C ASP A 145 -4.19 2.30 22.51
N MET A 146 -4.04 1.07 23.04
CA MET A 146 -4.68 -0.15 22.53
C MET A 146 -6.02 -0.47 23.23
N GLU A 147 -6.39 0.27 24.28
CA GLU A 147 -7.61 0.04 25.03
C GLU A 147 -8.82 0.67 24.33
N ASN A 148 -8.59 1.79 23.65
CA ASN A 148 -9.61 2.55 22.93
C ASN A 148 -9.24 2.73 21.43
N PRO A 149 -8.99 1.65 20.70
CA PRO A 149 -8.62 1.75 19.29
C PRO A 149 -9.81 2.22 18.45
N TYR A 150 -9.53 2.91 17.33
CA TYR A 150 -10.56 3.02 16.31
C TYR A 150 -10.64 1.72 15.49
N ILE A 151 -11.83 1.35 15.07
CA ILE A 151 -12.10 0.12 14.32
C ILE A 151 -12.91 0.49 13.09
N THR A 152 -12.42 0.15 11.90
CA THR A 152 -13.05 0.63 10.66
C THR A 152 -14.46 0.06 10.42
N TYR A 153 -14.85 -1.07 11.05
CA TYR A 153 -16.21 -1.58 10.98
C TYR A 153 -17.17 -0.94 11.99
N ASP A 154 -16.70 -0.08 12.90
CA ASP A 154 -17.60 0.64 13.84
C ASP A 154 -18.58 1.53 13.06
N ASN A 155 -19.86 1.53 13.42
CA ASN A 155 -20.88 2.30 12.72
C ASN A 155 -20.64 3.81 12.76
N ARG A 156 -20.03 4.34 13.83
CA ARG A 156 -19.62 5.76 13.89
C ARG A 156 -18.49 6.07 12.91
N TYR A 157 -17.56 5.12 12.75
CA TYR A 157 -16.50 5.24 11.74
C TYR A 157 -17.09 5.25 10.33
N ILE A 158 -17.97 4.29 10.00
CA ILE A 158 -18.67 4.22 8.71
C ILE A 158 -19.51 5.47 8.44
N GLU A 159 -20.18 6.02 9.45
CA GLU A 159 -20.95 7.25 9.30
C GLU A 159 -20.07 8.43 8.85
N THR A 160 -18.88 8.58 9.42
CA THR A 160 -17.93 9.60 8.96
C THR A 160 -17.49 9.33 7.52
N LEU A 161 -17.26 8.08 7.12
CA LEU A 161 -16.94 7.76 5.72
C LEU A 161 -18.09 8.19 4.78
N TRP A 162 -19.31 7.91 5.15
CA TRP A 162 -20.49 8.35 4.39
C TRP A 162 -20.58 9.88 4.29
N TYR A 163 -20.26 10.58 5.38
CA TYR A 163 -20.18 12.04 5.35
C TYR A 163 -19.13 12.53 4.34
N LEU A 164 -17.93 11.97 4.36
CA LEU A 164 -16.85 12.34 3.43
C LEU A 164 -17.22 12.04 1.97
N LEU A 165 -17.84 10.89 1.70
CA LEU A 165 -18.35 10.53 0.38
C LEU A 165 -19.43 11.51 -0.10
N LYS A 166 -20.32 11.93 0.80
CA LYS A 166 -21.33 12.94 0.49
C LYS A 166 -20.72 14.30 0.17
N GLU A 167 -19.67 14.70 0.86
CA GLU A 167 -18.94 15.94 0.55
C GLU A 167 -18.27 15.86 -0.83
N LEU A 168 -17.69 14.74 -1.19
CA LEU A 168 -17.17 14.50 -2.55
C LEU A 168 -18.28 14.49 -3.59
N TYR A 169 -19.42 13.90 -3.28
CA TYR A 169 -20.61 13.89 -4.14
C TYR A 169 -21.13 15.31 -4.41
N LYS A 170 -21.28 16.13 -3.36
CA LYS A 170 -21.71 17.54 -3.48
C LYS A 170 -20.74 18.36 -4.36
N LYS A 171 -19.45 18.06 -4.31
CA LYS A 171 -18.42 18.71 -5.14
C LYS A 171 -18.40 18.20 -6.59
N GLY A 172 -19.23 17.22 -6.95
CA GLY A 172 -19.24 16.59 -8.28
C GLY A 172 -18.01 15.73 -8.54
N LEU A 173 -17.31 15.30 -7.50
CA LEU A 173 -16.09 14.49 -7.58
C LEU A 173 -16.36 12.98 -7.50
N LEU A 174 -17.56 12.59 -7.04
CA LEU A 174 -18.00 11.19 -7.02
C LEU A 174 -18.97 10.95 -8.18
N TYR A 175 -18.63 10.04 -9.08
CA TYR A 175 -19.41 9.77 -10.29
C TYR A 175 -19.42 8.30 -10.68
N LYS A 176 -20.45 7.88 -11.41
CA LYS A 176 -20.57 6.53 -11.99
C LYS A 176 -20.08 6.53 -13.44
N GLY A 177 -19.28 5.54 -13.81
CA GLY A 177 -18.73 5.41 -15.15
C GLY A 177 -18.58 3.97 -15.59
N TYR A 178 -18.85 3.70 -16.87
CA TYR A 178 -18.59 2.43 -17.53
C TYR A 178 -17.29 2.53 -18.34
N THR A 179 -16.28 1.79 -17.93
CA THR A 179 -14.94 1.84 -18.55
C THR A 179 -14.22 0.49 -18.42
N ILE A 180 -13.17 0.32 -19.21
CA ILE A 180 -12.28 -0.82 -19.10
C ILE A 180 -11.36 -0.59 -17.91
N GLN A 181 -11.40 -1.52 -16.97
CA GLN A 181 -10.73 -1.41 -15.68
C GLN A 181 -9.96 -2.68 -15.34
N PRO A 182 -8.92 -2.57 -14.50
CA PRO A 182 -8.29 -3.75 -13.93
C PRO A 182 -9.31 -4.54 -13.11
N TYR A 183 -9.41 -5.82 -13.39
CA TYR A 183 -10.31 -6.73 -12.73
C TYR A 183 -9.58 -8.02 -12.35
N SER A 184 -9.75 -8.48 -11.13
CA SER A 184 -9.21 -9.76 -10.67
C SER A 184 -10.29 -10.84 -10.68
N PRO A 185 -10.29 -11.78 -11.63
CA PRO A 185 -11.22 -12.91 -11.60
C PRO A 185 -11.11 -13.73 -10.31
N ALA A 186 -9.90 -13.91 -9.81
CA ALA A 186 -9.65 -14.67 -8.57
C ALA A 186 -10.17 -13.98 -7.30
N ALA A 187 -10.21 -12.65 -7.28
CA ALA A 187 -10.80 -11.87 -6.19
C ALA A 187 -12.26 -11.51 -6.45
N GLY A 188 -12.73 -11.66 -7.70
CA GLY A 188 -14.09 -11.33 -8.12
C GLY A 188 -14.44 -9.84 -8.01
N THR A 189 -13.47 -8.94 -8.17
CA THR A 189 -13.68 -7.49 -8.03
C THR A 189 -12.73 -6.67 -8.91
N GLY A 190 -13.16 -5.43 -9.24
CA GLY A 190 -12.28 -4.42 -9.83
C GLY A 190 -11.20 -3.98 -8.86
N LEU A 191 -10.10 -3.46 -9.40
CA LEU A 191 -8.96 -2.94 -8.65
C LEU A 191 -8.72 -1.47 -9.03
N SER A 192 -8.20 -0.70 -8.08
CA SER A 192 -7.74 0.65 -8.36
C SER A 192 -6.31 0.66 -8.92
N THR A 193 -5.92 1.77 -9.54
CA THR A 193 -4.56 1.91 -10.09
C THR A 193 -3.49 1.86 -9.00
N HIS A 194 -3.75 2.37 -7.81
CA HIS A 194 -2.80 2.29 -6.71
C HIS A 194 -2.61 0.87 -6.17
N GLU A 195 -3.65 0.03 -6.20
CA GLU A 195 -3.54 -1.40 -5.87
C GLU A 195 -2.66 -2.15 -6.88
N LEU A 196 -2.78 -1.84 -8.18
CA LEU A 196 -1.92 -2.43 -9.22
C LEU A 196 -0.46 -1.98 -9.10
N ASN A 197 -0.21 -0.80 -8.53
CA ASN A 197 1.14 -0.26 -8.36
C ASN A 197 1.78 -0.61 -7.01
N GLN A 198 1.18 -1.52 -6.25
CA GLN A 198 1.83 -2.11 -5.08
C GLN A 198 3.09 -2.90 -5.48
N PRO A 199 4.13 -2.92 -4.63
CA PRO A 199 5.36 -3.64 -4.93
C PRO A 199 5.13 -5.11 -5.24
N GLY A 200 5.62 -5.57 -6.42
CA GLY A 200 5.52 -6.96 -6.86
C GLY A 200 4.21 -7.31 -7.61
N CYS A 201 3.34 -6.34 -7.87
CA CYS A 201 2.16 -6.58 -8.71
C CYS A 201 2.54 -6.77 -10.18
N TYR A 202 3.44 -5.98 -10.70
CA TYR A 202 3.99 -6.18 -12.04
C TYR A 202 5.15 -7.16 -11.99
N ARG A 203 5.09 -8.19 -12.84
CA ARG A 203 6.08 -9.28 -12.90
C ARG A 203 6.40 -9.62 -14.33
N ASP A 204 7.64 -10.01 -14.58
CA ASP A 204 8.02 -10.58 -15.84
C ASP A 204 7.41 -11.98 -15.99
N VAL A 205 6.61 -12.14 -17.02
CA VAL A 205 5.99 -13.40 -17.40
C VAL A 205 6.44 -13.80 -18.80
N LYS A 206 6.56 -15.10 -19.03
CA LYS A 206 6.94 -15.65 -20.33
C LYS A 206 5.72 -16.23 -21.03
N ASP A 207 5.04 -15.41 -21.81
CA ASP A 207 3.82 -15.79 -22.52
C ASP A 207 4.10 -16.19 -23.98
N THR A 208 3.13 -16.89 -24.59
CA THR A 208 3.10 -17.14 -26.02
C THR A 208 2.54 -15.93 -26.74
N THR A 209 3.27 -15.40 -27.71
CA THR A 209 2.86 -14.28 -28.55
C THR A 209 2.54 -14.73 -29.96
N CYS A 210 1.68 -13.99 -30.61
CA CYS A 210 1.20 -14.30 -31.96
C CYS A 210 1.32 -13.07 -32.85
N THR A 211 1.96 -13.24 -34.03
CA THR A 211 1.83 -12.34 -35.15
C THR A 211 0.77 -12.89 -36.11
N ALA A 212 -0.43 -12.37 -36.05
CA ALA A 212 -1.57 -12.82 -36.84
C ALA A 212 -1.62 -12.13 -38.21
N GLN A 213 -2.19 -12.82 -39.19
CA GLN A 213 -2.40 -12.38 -40.56
C GLN A 213 -3.85 -11.97 -40.78
N PHE A 214 -4.10 -10.67 -40.99
CA PHE A 214 -5.43 -10.12 -41.26
C PHE A 214 -5.57 -9.86 -42.74
N HIS A 215 -6.39 -10.67 -43.43
CA HIS A 215 -6.58 -10.60 -44.90
C HIS A 215 -7.20 -9.27 -45.30
N ILE A 216 -6.53 -8.54 -46.24
CA ILE A 216 -6.97 -7.25 -46.72
C ILE A 216 -8.01 -7.43 -47.82
N LEU A 217 -9.19 -6.79 -47.67
CA LEU A 217 -10.30 -6.94 -48.60
C LEU A 217 -10.26 -5.90 -49.74
N ASP A 218 -9.67 -4.74 -49.52
CA ASP A 218 -9.55 -3.64 -50.45
C ASP A 218 -8.07 -3.22 -50.62
N PRO A 219 -7.20 -4.14 -51.10
CA PRO A 219 -5.76 -3.89 -51.15
C PRO A 219 -5.42 -2.81 -52.18
N LYS A 220 -4.33 -2.07 -51.92
CA LYS A 220 -3.70 -1.23 -52.94
C LYS A 220 -3.11 -2.13 -54.06
N PRO A 221 -3.01 -1.62 -55.32
CA PRO A 221 -2.59 -2.44 -56.45
C PRO A 221 -1.28 -3.20 -56.24
N GLU A 222 -0.31 -2.59 -55.58
CA GLU A 222 1.00 -3.17 -55.27
C GLU A 222 0.91 -4.35 -54.28
N MET A 223 -0.07 -4.30 -53.40
CA MET A 223 -0.30 -5.35 -52.41
C MET A 223 -0.92 -6.63 -53.01
N ALA A 224 -1.61 -6.52 -54.13
CA ALA A 224 -2.37 -7.64 -54.75
C ALA A 224 -1.58 -8.38 -55.83
N GLN A 225 -0.29 -8.08 -56.03
CA GLN A 225 0.50 -8.64 -57.14
C GLN A 225 1.11 -10.01 -56.86
N PHE A 226 1.21 -10.42 -55.59
CA PHE A 226 1.86 -11.65 -55.17
C PHE A 226 1.19 -12.27 -53.95
N GLY A 227 0.43 -13.36 -54.15
CA GLY A 227 -0.33 -13.98 -53.07
C GLY A 227 -1.39 -13.06 -52.48
N ASP A 228 -2.04 -13.53 -51.42
CA ASP A 228 -3.03 -12.74 -50.70
C ASP A 228 -2.35 -11.68 -49.82
N PRO A 229 -2.92 -10.47 -49.71
CA PRO A 229 -2.38 -9.38 -48.90
C PRO A 229 -2.89 -9.46 -47.46
N TYR A 230 -1.99 -9.27 -46.49
CA TYR A 230 -2.29 -9.33 -45.08
C TYR A 230 -1.66 -8.19 -44.29
N PHE A 231 -2.41 -7.59 -43.37
CA PHE A 231 -1.80 -6.85 -42.27
C PHE A 231 -1.24 -7.82 -41.25
N LEU A 232 0.00 -7.59 -40.79
CA LEU A 232 0.59 -8.34 -39.68
C LEU A 232 0.40 -7.58 -38.37
N ALA A 233 -0.33 -8.12 -37.43
CA ALA A 233 -0.49 -7.53 -36.11
C ALA A 233 -0.02 -8.52 -35.04
N TRP A 234 0.80 -8.02 -34.11
CA TRP A 234 1.38 -8.78 -33.00
C TRP A 234 0.61 -8.57 -31.69
N THR A 235 0.48 -9.64 -30.91
CA THR A 235 -0.12 -9.58 -29.57
C THR A 235 0.59 -10.50 -28.58
N THR A 236 0.66 -10.05 -27.32
CA THR A 236 1.10 -10.84 -26.17
C THR A 236 -0.04 -11.60 -25.52
N THR A 237 -1.27 -11.39 -25.96
CA THR A 237 -2.52 -12.00 -25.42
C THR A 237 -3.37 -12.58 -26.54
N PRO A 238 -2.96 -13.69 -27.16
CA PRO A 238 -3.72 -14.30 -28.26
C PRO A 238 -5.18 -14.60 -27.95
N TRP A 239 -5.53 -14.84 -26.68
CA TRP A 239 -6.90 -15.05 -26.25
C TRP A 239 -7.84 -13.86 -26.48
N THR A 240 -7.29 -12.64 -26.75
CA THR A 240 -8.09 -11.46 -27.11
C THR A 240 -8.39 -11.34 -28.60
N LEU A 241 -7.69 -12.11 -29.47
CA LEU A 241 -7.87 -12.06 -30.93
C LEU A 241 -9.32 -12.35 -31.39
N PRO A 242 -10.09 -13.25 -30.75
CA PRO A 242 -11.49 -13.44 -31.07
C PRO A 242 -12.37 -12.20 -30.89
N SER A 243 -11.92 -11.26 -30.05
CA SER A 243 -12.62 -9.99 -29.77
C SER A 243 -12.06 -8.80 -30.58
N ASN A 244 -11.22 -9.07 -31.58
CA ASN A 244 -10.71 -8.05 -32.50
C ASN A 244 -11.85 -7.40 -33.28
N THR A 245 -11.84 -6.04 -33.36
CA THR A 245 -12.81 -5.27 -34.16
C THR A 245 -12.15 -4.19 -35.01
N ALA A 246 -10.86 -3.87 -34.79
CA ALA A 246 -10.09 -2.97 -35.62
C ALA A 246 -8.59 -3.32 -35.59
N LEU A 247 -7.84 -2.73 -36.53
CA LEU A 247 -6.40 -2.63 -36.50
C LEU A 247 -6.01 -1.16 -36.38
N CYS A 248 -5.00 -0.86 -35.54
CA CYS A 248 -4.55 0.50 -35.33
C CYS A 248 -3.11 0.69 -35.84
N VAL A 249 -2.89 1.75 -36.59
CA VAL A 249 -1.60 2.17 -37.16
C VAL A 249 -1.21 3.54 -36.64
N GLY A 250 0.09 3.80 -36.53
CA GLY A 250 0.58 5.14 -36.20
C GLY A 250 0.47 6.04 -37.44
N PRO A 251 -0.22 7.18 -37.40
CA PRO A 251 -0.48 8.00 -38.61
C PRO A 251 0.78 8.46 -39.32
N ASN A 252 1.86 8.69 -38.59
CA ASN A 252 3.15 9.15 -39.10
C ASN A 252 4.18 8.03 -39.29
N ILE A 253 3.87 6.80 -38.89
CA ILE A 253 4.74 5.63 -39.07
C ILE A 253 4.68 5.22 -40.53
N THR A 254 5.79 4.78 -41.07
CA THR A 254 5.92 4.28 -42.46
C THR A 254 5.72 2.77 -42.45
N TYR A 255 4.87 2.26 -43.32
CA TYR A 255 4.57 0.84 -43.54
C TYR A 255 5.00 0.39 -44.93
N LEU A 256 5.47 -0.84 -44.99
CA LEU A 256 5.95 -1.50 -46.21
C LEU A 256 5.00 -2.64 -46.58
N ALA A 257 4.75 -2.82 -47.85
CA ALA A 257 4.22 -4.05 -48.42
C ALA A 257 5.38 -4.95 -48.87
N VAL A 258 5.40 -6.15 -48.36
CA VAL A 258 6.52 -7.10 -48.51
C VAL A 258 5.98 -8.40 -49.10
N GLN A 259 6.33 -8.70 -50.33
CA GLN A 259 6.06 -9.97 -50.97
C GLN A 259 6.93 -11.06 -50.37
N THR A 260 6.34 -12.17 -49.99
CA THR A 260 7.04 -13.26 -49.31
C THR A 260 6.19 -14.53 -49.29
N TYR A 261 6.62 -15.49 -48.47
CA TYR A 261 5.85 -16.73 -48.17
C TYR A 261 5.58 -16.84 -46.69
N ASN A 262 4.46 -17.44 -46.33
CA ASN A 262 4.23 -17.75 -44.91
C ASN A 262 5.27 -18.78 -44.42
N PRO A 263 6.00 -18.53 -43.35
CA PRO A 263 7.09 -19.39 -42.89
C PRO A 263 6.66 -20.83 -42.50
N TYR A 264 5.39 -21.01 -42.14
CA TYR A 264 4.87 -22.31 -41.71
C TYR A 264 4.24 -23.10 -42.86
N THR A 265 3.54 -22.46 -43.76
CA THR A 265 2.74 -23.10 -44.79
C THR A 265 3.40 -23.07 -46.17
N GLY A 266 4.35 -22.15 -46.39
CA GLY A 266 4.96 -21.89 -47.70
C GLY A 266 4.01 -21.22 -48.71
N ILE A 267 2.85 -20.75 -48.31
CA ILE A 267 1.87 -20.10 -49.20
C ILE A 267 2.36 -18.68 -49.51
N PRO A 268 2.31 -18.26 -50.78
CA PRO A 268 2.72 -16.91 -51.19
C PRO A 268 1.77 -15.86 -50.58
N MET A 269 2.33 -14.73 -50.15
CA MET A 269 1.59 -13.65 -49.53
C MET A 269 2.30 -12.31 -49.68
N THR A 270 1.54 -11.22 -49.49
CA THR A 270 2.10 -9.88 -49.30
C THR A 270 1.78 -9.39 -47.90
N ALA A 271 2.81 -9.17 -47.10
CA ALA A 271 2.71 -8.73 -45.72
C ALA A 271 2.85 -7.22 -45.57
N VAL A 272 1.97 -6.59 -44.80
CA VAL A 272 2.12 -5.15 -44.45
C VAL A 272 2.64 -5.04 -43.02
N ILE A 273 3.76 -4.34 -42.81
CA ILE A 273 4.48 -4.17 -41.55
C ILE A 273 5.16 -2.80 -41.50
N ALA A 274 5.40 -2.28 -40.28
CA ALA A 274 6.17 -1.03 -40.13
C ALA A 274 7.61 -1.19 -40.64
N LYS A 275 8.10 -0.18 -41.36
CA LYS A 275 9.44 -0.13 -41.96
C LYS A 275 10.55 -0.40 -40.95
N ASP A 276 10.50 0.21 -39.79
CA ASP A 276 11.52 0.11 -38.74
C ASP A 276 11.61 -1.30 -38.13
N LEU A 277 10.57 -2.11 -38.28
CA LEU A 277 10.48 -3.48 -37.78
C LEU A 277 10.71 -4.56 -38.84
N LEU A 278 11.00 -4.17 -40.06
CA LEU A 278 11.23 -5.12 -41.18
C LEU A 278 12.27 -6.18 -40.82
N SER A 279 13.41 -5.78 -40.28
CA SER A 279 14.53 -6.70 -39.95
C SER A 279 14.24 -7.66 -38.80
N ALA A 280 13.22 -7.39 -37.97
CA ALA A 280 12.78 -8.29 -36.90
C ALA A 280 11.98 -9.50 -37.42
N TYR A 281 11.38 -9.36 -38.60
CA TYR A 281 10.55 -10.39 -39.23
C TYR A 281 11.18 -11.00 -40.46
N PHE A 282 11.99 -10.24 -41.19
CA PHE A 282 12.60 -10.65 -42.45
C PHE A 282 14.12 -10.61 -42.33
N ASN A 283 14.77 -11.75 -42.58
CA ASN A 283 16.23 -11.83 -42.52
C ASN A 283 16.85 -11.03 -43.69
N PRO A 284 17.66 -10.00 -43.42
CA PRO A 284 18.29 -9.20 -44.49
C PRO A 284 19.02 -9.99 -45.56
N LYS A 285 19.58 -11.15 -45.23
CA LYS A 285 20.25 -12.05 -46.18
C LYS A 285 19.29 -12.68 -47.18
N ALA A 286 18.02 -12.71 -46.90
CA ALA A 286 16.99 -13.22 -47.81
C ALA A 286 16.47 -12.19 -48.83
N ALA A 287 16.86 -10.92 -48.66
CA ALA A 287 16.46 -9.84 -49.60
C ALA A 287 17.06 -10.02 -51.02
N GLU A 288 18.21 -10.70 -51.12
CA GLU A 288 18.89 -10.97 -52.40
C GLU A 288 18.38 -12.25 -53.09
N LEU A 289 17.54 -13.04 -52.39
CA LEU A 289 17.00 -14.29 -52.95
C LEU A 289 15.79 -14.01 -53.84
N SER A 290 15.66 -14.74 -54.95
CA SER A 290 14.51 -14.68 -55.83
C SER A 290 13.30 -15.36 -55.18
N LEU A 291 12.14 -14.69 -55.26
CA LEU A 291 10.89 -15.28 -54.81
C LEU A 291 10.54 -16.59 -55.54
N SER A 292 10.93 -16.70 -56.87
CA SER A 292 10.64 -17.88 -57.71
C SER A 292 11.43 -19.12 -57.30
N ASP A 293 12.53 -18.98 -56.60
CA ASP A 293 13.41 -20.08 -56.22
C ASP A 293 13.08 -20.73 -54.87
N TYR A 294 12.12 -20.13 -54.14
CA TYR A 294 11.72 -20.63 -52.81
C TYR A 294 11.04 -22.00 -52.89
N LYS A 295 11.43 -22.86 -52.01
CA LYS A 295 10.79 -24.15 -51.76
C LYS A 295 10.28 -24.21 -50.29
N PRO A 296 9.04 -24.71 -50.06
CA PRO A 296 8.56 -24.90 -48.68
C PRO A 296 9.54 -25.72 -47.85
N GLY A 297 9.95 -25.16 -46.69
CA GLY A 297 10.95 -25.75 -45.80
C GLY A 297 12.33 -25.13 -45.88
N ASP A 298 12.58 -24.24 -46.83
CA ASP A 298 13.84 -23.48 -46.87
C ASP A 298 14.01 -22.64 -45.61
N LYS A 299 15.24 -22.60 -45.05
CA LYS A 299 15.54 -21.86 -43.82
C LYS A 299 15.46 -20.34 -43.98
N LEU A 300 15.75 -19.86 -45.19
CA LEU A 300 15.66 -18.45 -45.52
C LEU A 300 14.45 -18.24 -46.45
N VAL A 301 13.48 -17.49 -45.99
CA VAL A 301 12.30 -17.15 -46.79
C VAL A 301 12.61 -15.84 -47.53
N PRO A 302 12.58 -15.83 -48.90
CA PRO A 302 12.87 -14.63 -49.68
C PRO A 302 11.78 -13.62 -49.49
N PHE A 303 12.15 -12.33 -49.61
CA PHE A 303 11.17 -11.24 -49.59
C PHE A 303 11.59 -10.09 -50.51
N SER A 304 10.58 -9.32 -50.92
CA SER A 304 10.77 -8.12 -51.77
C SER A 304 9.79 -7.02 -51.32
N VAL A 305 10.30 -5.82 -51.11
CA VAL A 305 9.48 -4.64 -50.74
C VAL A 305 8.93 -4.06 -52.06
N VAL A 306 7.60 -3.92 -52.12
CA VAL A 306 6.90 -3.50 -53.33
C VAL A 306 6.12 -2.21 -53.18
N GLY A 307 5.96 -1.70 -51.95
CA GLY A 307 5.26 -0.47 -51.68
C GLY A 307 5.54 0.09 -50.29
N GLU A 308 5.34 1.40 -50.17
CA GLU A 308 5.59 2.14 -48.93
C GLU A 308 4.48 3.23 -48.75
N TRP A 309 3.88 3.30 -47.56
CA TRP A 309 2.83 4.26 -47.20
C TRP A 309 2.96 4.74 -45.77
N LYS A 310 2.44 5.92 -45.52
CA LYS A 310 2.18 6.37 -44.14
C LYS A 310 0.96 5.68 -43.56
N GLY A 311 0.91 5.49 -42.22
CA GLY A 311 -0.27 4.90 -41.59
C GLY A 311 -1.56 5.66 -41.87
N SER A 312 -1.49 6.99 -42.01
CA SER A 312 -2.64 7.82 -42.44
C SER A 312 -3.21 7.44 -43.81
N GLU A 313 -2.39 6.87 -44.71
CA GLU A 313 -2.81 6.42 -46.03
C GLU A 313 -3.41 5.00 -46.04
N LEU A 314 -3.21 4.26 -44.96
CA LEU A 314 -3.79 2.94 -44.74
C LEU A 314 -5.11 3.02 -43.96
N ALA A 315 -5.41 4.15 -43.35
CA ALA A 315 -6.63 4.37 -42.60
C ALA A 315 -7.88 4.13 -43.43
N GLY A 316 -8.86 3.42 -42.89
CA GLY A 316 -10.10 3.07 -43.57
C GLY A 316 -10.05 1.79 -44.38
N MET A 317 -8.87 1.22 -44.68
CA MET A 317 -8.77 -0.07 -45.37
C MET A 317 -9.46 -1.17 -44.57
N LYS A 318 -10.15 -2.06 -45.28
CA LYS A 318 -10.95 -3.14 -44.67
C LYS A 318 -10.20 -4.47 -44.68
N TYR A 319 -10.45 -5.29 -43.69
CA TYR A 319 -9.89 -6.63 -43.61
C TYR A 319 -10.95 -7.65 -43.16
N GLU A 320 -10.72 -8.94 -43.46
CA GLU A 320 -11.57 -10.04 -43.08
C GLU A 320 -11.44 -10.33 -41.56
N GLN A 321 -12.55 -10.56 -40.89
CA GLN A 321 -12.54 -10.99 -39.48
C GLN A 321 -11.64 -12.19 -39.29
N LEU A 322 -10.66 -12.10 -38.38
CA LEU A 322 -9.66 -13.14 -38.14
C LEU A 322 -10.29 -14.42 -37.58
N ILE A 323 -11.16 -14.28 -36.60
CA ILE A 323 -11.83 -15.40 -35.91
C ILE A 323 -13.35 -15.10 -35.92
N PRO A 324 -14.11 -15.60 -36.88
CA PRO A 324 -15.52 -15.22 -37.09
C PRO A 324 -16.50 -15.99 -36.20
N TRP A 325 -16.24 -16.04 -34.89
CA TRP A 325 -17.14 -16.69 -33.94
C TRP A 325 -18.38 -15.87 -33.61
N VAL A 326 -18.22 -14.54 -33.50
CA VAL A 326 -19.28 -13.59 -33.16
C VAL A 326 -19.23 -12.40 -34.10
N ASN A 327 -20.36 -11.95 -34.60
CA ASN A 327 -20.49 -10.77 -35.42
C ASN A 327 -20.68 -9.52 -34.53
N PRO A 328 -19.74 -8.53 -34.51
CA PRO A 328 -19.87 -7.34 -33.68
C PRO A 328 -20.79 -6.26 -34.27
N GLY A 329 -21.28 -6.45 -35.48
CA GLY A 329 -22.10 -5.46 -36.18
C GLY A 329 -21.34 -4.60 -37.17
N GLU A 330 -22.01 -3.57 -37.68
CA GLU A 330 -21.44 -2.64 -38.67
C GLU A 330 -20.33 -1.77 -38.08
N GLY A 331 -19.36 -1.37 -38.92
CA GLY A 331 -18.27 -0.48 -38.57
C GLY A 331 -17.02 -1.16 -38.02
N ALA A 332 -17.01 -2.49 -37.85
CA ALA A 332 -15.85 -3.28 -37.47
C ALA A 332 -14.93 -3.58 -38.67
N PHE A 333 -13.76 -4.16 -38.35
CA PHE A 333 -12.79 -4.76 -39.29
C PHE A 333 -12.20 -3.78 -40.30
N ARG A 334 -11.78 -2.63 -39.81
CA ARG A 334 -11.08 -1.59 -40.61
C ARG A 334 -9.85 -1.07 -39.87
N VAL A 335 -8.94 -0.48 -40.62
CA VAL A 335 -7.74 0.19 -40.09
C VAL A 335 -8.11 1.55 -39.54
N ILE A 336 -7.71 1.85 -38.32
CA ILE A 336 -7.82 3.17 -37.69
C ILE A 336 -6.44 3.69 -37.29
N THR A 337 -6.32 4.94 -36.87
CA THR A 337 -5.08 5.56 -36.47
C THR A 337 -5.04 5.81 -34.95
N GLY A 338 -3.87 5.71 -34.35
CA GLY A 338 -3.65 6.01 -32.93
C GLY A 338 -2.24 6.50 -32.62
N ASP A 339 -2.13 7.40 -31.67
CA ASP A 339 -0.88 8.03 -31.24
C ASP A 339 -0.01 7.14 -30.32
N PHE A 340 -0.60 6.09 -29.78
CA PHE A 340 0.06 5.13 -28.89
C PHE A 340 0.80 4.00 -29.61
N VAL A 341 0.66 3.90 -30.94
CA VAL A 341 1.36 2.89 -31.73
C VAL A 341 2.85 3.24 -31.82
N THR A 342 3.70 2.30 -31.47
CA THR A 342 5.17 2.44 -31.49
C THR A 342 5.82 1.46 -32.46
N THR A 343 7.10 1.64 -32.71
CA THR A 343 7.97 0.73 -33.48
C THR A 343 9.09 0.12 -32.63
N GLU A 344 8.87 0.12 -31.29
CA GLU A 344 9.84 -0.48 -30.37
C GLU A 344 9.73 -2.01 -30.35
N ASP A 345 8.48 -2.53 -30.40
CA ASP A 345 8.17 -3.95 -30.42
C ASP A 345 7.03 -4.28 -31.40
N GLY A 346 6.87 -5.56 -31.70
CA GLY A 346 5.77 -6.05 -32.51
C GLY A 346 5.94 -5.77 -34.00
N THR A 347 4.87 -5.35 -34.67
CA THR A 347 4.81 -5.09 -36.14
C THR A 347 4.54 -3.65 -36.49
N GLY A 348 4.30 -2.78 -35.49
CA GLY A 348 3.83 -1.41 -35.72
C GLY A 348 2.34 -1.34 -36.11
N ILE A 349 1.63 -2.47 -36.08
CA ILE A 349 0.17 -2.57 -36.24
C ILE A 349 -0.38 -3.24 -35.00
N VAL A 350 -1.26 -2.54 -34.30
CA VAL A 350 -1.87 -3.03 -33.04
C VAL A 350 -3.26 -3.59 -33.34
N HIS A 351 -3.52 -4.82 -32.89
CA HIS A 351 -4.88 -5.35 -32.91
C HIS A 351 -5.71 -4.70 -31.81
N ILE A 352 -6.95 -4.33 -32.10
CA ILE A 352 -7.82 -3.61 -31.19
C ILE A 352 -8.96 -4.54 -30.73
N ALA A 353 -9.00 -4.78 -29.43
CA ALA A 353 -10.07 -5.49 -28.73
C ALA A 353 -10.68 -4.55 -27.67
N PRO A 354 -11.68 -3.73 -28.01
CA PRO A 354 -12.18 -2.64 -27.15
C PRO A 354 -12.77 -3.11 -25.81
N THR A 355 -13.05 -4.40 -25.67
CA THR A 355 -13.57 -4.99 -24.42
C THR A 355 -12.47 -5.38 -23.42
N PHE A 356 -11.19 -5.42 -23.85
CA PHE A 356 -10.08 -5.92 -23.01
C PHE A 356 -8.85 -5.01 -22.94
N GLY A 357 -8.90 -3.85 -23.60
CA GLY A 357 -7.85 -2.84 -23.58
C GLY A 357 -8.42 -1.44 -23.33
N ALA A 358 -7.81 -0.68 -22.40
CA ALA A 358 -8.26 0.69 -22.10
C ALA A 358 -7.98 1.64 -23.26
N ASP A 359 -6.78 1.58 -23.84
CA ASP A 359 -6.43 2.36 -25.06
C ASP A 359 -7.24 1.91 -26.26
N ASP A 360 -7.46 0.60 -26.42
CA ASP A 360 -8.31 0.02 -27.46
C ASP A 360 -9.74 0.58 -27.39
N ASN A 361 -10.32 0.61 -26.20
CA ASN A 361 -11.66 1.17 -26.00
C ASN A 361 -11.72 2.67 -26.32
N ARG A 362 -10.71 3.42 -25.87
CA ARG A 362 -10.60 4.87 -26.13
C ARG A 362 -10.54 5.17 -27.62
N VAL A 363 -9.64 4.52 -28.33
CA VAL A 363 -9.46 4.75 -29.78
C VAL A 363 -10.66 4.24 -30.57
N ALA A 364 -11.22 3.08 -30.23
CA ALA A 364 -12.39 2.53 -30.88
C ALA A 364 -13.61 3.48 -30.78
N LYS A 365 -13.86 4.05 -29.61
CA LYS A 365 -14.91 5.07 -29.41
C LYS A 365 -14.70 6.31 -30.29
N THR A 366 -13.47 6.80 -30.39
CA THR A 366 -13.13 7.96 -31.21
C THR A 366 -13.47 7.74 -32.69
N PHE A 367 -13.25 6.53 -33.19
CA PHE A 367 -13.52 6.17 -34.58
C PHE A 367 -14.86 5.49 -34.82
N GLY A 368 -15.71 5.31 -33.79
CA GLY A 368 -17.00 4.65 -33.92
C GLY A 368 -16.87 3.16 -34.29
N VAL A 369 -15.83 2.50 -33.79
CA VAL A 369 -15.65 1.03 -33.95
C VAL A 369 -16.40 0.33 -32.82
N PRO A 370 -17.30 -0.63 -33.13
CA PRO A 370 -18.05 -1.33 -32.11
C PRO A 370 -17.15 -2.29 -31.31
N PRO A 371 -17.37 -2.45 -29.99
CA PRO A 371 -16.80 -3.55 -29.24
C PRO A 371 -17.50 -4.88 -29.62
N LEU A 372 -16.79 -5.98 -29.55
CA LEU A 372 -17.40 -7.29 -29.70
C LEU A 372 -18.05 -7.68 -28.36
N MET A 373 -19.38 -7.78 -28.37
CA MET A 373 -20.19 -8.09 -27.20
C MET A 373 -21.15 -9.25 -27.53
N MET A 374 -21.52 -10.00 -26.51
CA MET A 374 -22.49 -11.09 -26.57
C MET A 374 -23.66 -10.77 -25.62
N GLN A 375 -24.86 -11.25 -25.94
CA GLN A 375 -26.03 -11.04 -25.11
C GLN A 375 -26.29 -12.25 -24.23
N ASP A 376 -26.35 -12.01 -22.90
CA ASP A 376 -26.73 -13.03 -21.94
C ASP A 376 -28.26 -13.32 -21.94
N LYS A 377 -28.72 -14.33 -21.20
CA LYS A 377 -30.13 -14.69 -21.09
C LYS A 377 -31.03 -13.60 -20.49
N ASP A 378 -30.42 -12.68 -19.73
CA ASP A 378 -31.13 -11.57 -19.12
C ASP A 378 -31.19 -10.34 -20.03
N GLY A 379 -30.64 -10.45 -21.23
CA GLY A 379 -30.62 -9.39 -22.25
C GLY A 379 -29.49 -8.41 -22.11
N ASN A 380 -28.54 -8.62 -21.19
CA ASN A 380 -27.42 -7.72 -20.98
C ASN A 380 -26.29 -8.02 -21.98
N MET A 381 -25.64 -6.94 -22.44
CA MET A 381 -24.46 -7.08 -23.29
C MET A 381 -23.22 -7.38 -22.42
N ARG A 382 -22.49 -8.42 -22.77
CA ARG A 382 -21.32 -8.94 -22.04
C ARG A 382 -20.12 -9.09 -22.98
N PRO A 383 -18.89 -8.92 -22.53
CA PRO A 383 -17.72 -9.31 -23.31
C PRO A 383 -17.68 -10.84 -23.49
N MET A 384 -16.84 -11.35 -24.36
CA MET A 384 -16.72 -12.79 -24.65
C MET A 384 -16.25 -13.61 -23.45
N VAL A 385 -15.56 -12.99 -22.51
CA VAL A 385 -15.06 -13.61 -21.27
C VAL A 385 -15.95 -13.22 -20.10
N ASP A 386 -16.31 -14.17 -19.27
CA ASP A 386 -17.10 -13.94 -18.06
C ASP A 386 -16.23 -13.41 -16.90
N MET A 387 -16.87 -13.06 -15.78
CA MET A 387 -16.18 -12.53 -14.61
C MET A 387 -15.27 -13.54 -13.88
N THR A 388 -15.38 -14.83 -14.20
CA THR A 388 -14.48 -15.88 -13.68
C THR A 388 -13.24 -16.08 -14.56
N GLY A 389 -13.17 -15.40 -15.71
CA GLY A 389 -12.07 -15.49 -16.66
C GLY A 389 -12.23 -16.64 -17.67
N LYS A 390 -13.47 -17.05 -17.98
CA LYS A 390 -13.79 -18.08 -18.97
C LYS A 390 -14.50 -17.48 -20.18
N PHE A 391 -14.32 -18.08 -21.33
CA PHE A 391 -15.24 -17.84 -22.44
C PHE A 391 -16.66 -18.28 -22.05
N TYR A 392 -17.66 -17.45 -22.34
CA TYR A 392 -19.07 -17.74 -22.04
C TYR A 392 -19.47 -19.06 -22.63
N LYS A 393 -20.30 -19.84 -21.89
CA LYS A 393 -20.93 -21.02 -22.44
C LYS A 393 -22.13 -20.62 -23.29
N LEU A 394 -22.39 -21.37 -24.35
CA LEU A 394 -23.54 -21.15 -25.21
C LEU A 394 -24.88 -21.22 -24.44
N GLU A 395 -24.92 -22.06 -23.42
CA GLU A 395 -26.09 -22.19 -22.54
C GLU A 395 -26.39 -20.95 -21.69
N ASP A 396 -25.42 -20.05 -21.49
CA ASP A 396 -25.59 -18.84 -20.70
C ASP A 396 -25.98 -17.62 -21.53
N LEU A 397 -26.00 -17.78 -22.87
CA LEU A 397 -26.34 -16.75 -23.82
C LEU A 397 -27.80 -16.80 -24.25
N ALA A 398 -28.34 -15.67 -24.75
CA ALA A 398 -29.65 -15.57 -25.30
C ALA A 398 -29.76 -16.45 -26.58
N PRO A 399 -30.73 -17.38 -26.69
CA PRO A 399 -30.83 -18.28 -27.83
C PRO A 399 -30.93 -17.56 -29.18
N GLU A 400 -31.64 -16.45 -29.24
CA GLU A 400 -31.80 -15.64 -30.46
C GLU A 400 -30.47 -14.99 -30.88
N PHE A 401 -29.64 -14.55 -29.91
CA PHE A 401 -28.32 -14.03 -30.18
C PHE A 401 -27.40 -15.12 -30.74
N VAL A 402 -27.39 -16.30 -30.14
CA VAL A 402 -26.59 -17.43 -30.61
C VAL A 402 -26.99 -17.81 -32.05
N GLN A 403 -28.28 -17.84 -32.37
CA GLN A 403 -28.77 -18.18 -33.71
C GLN A 403 -28.42 -17.12 -34.77
N ASN A 404 -28.50 -15.83 -34.43
CA ASN A 404 -28.42 -14.74 -35.42
C ASN A 404 -27.07 -14.08 -35.54
N CYS A 405 -26.26 -14.13 -34.46
CA CYS A 405 -25.01 -13.36 -34.35
C CYS A 405 -23.76 -14.22 -34.17
N MET A 406 -23.89 -15.55 -33.98
CA MET A 406 -22.76 -16.43 -33.71
C MET A 406 -22.62 -17.55 -34.73
N ASN A 407 -21.36 -17.94 -34.98
CA ASN A 407 -21.06 -19.25 -35.54
C ASN A 407 -20.86 -20.24 -34.38
N ALA A 408 -21.97 -20.77 -33.89
CA ALA A 408 -21.98 -21.58 -32.68
C ALA A 408 -21.15 -22.88 -32.83
N SER A 409 -21.10 -23.47 -34.02
CA SER A 409 -20.32 -24.69 -34.28
C SER A 409 -18.83 -24.49 -34.15
N ASP A 410 -18.32 -23.32 -34.59
CA ASP A 410 -16.91 -23.00 -34.53
C ASP A 410 -16.51 -22.51 -33.12
N TYR A 411 -17.45 -21.93 -32.38
CA TYR A 411 -17.26 -21.49 -31.01
C TYR A 411 -17.35 -22.63 -29.97
N ASP A 412 -18.13 -23.64 -30.22
CA ASP A 412 -18.44 -24.73 -29.29
C ASP A 412 -17.20 -25.39 -28.63
N PRO A 413 -16.08 -25.64 -29.34
CA PRO A 413 -14.89 -26.22 -28.71
C PRO A 413 -14.18 -25.30 -27.71
N TRP A 414 -14.51 -24.01 -27.67
CA TRP A 414 -13.85 -22.97 -26.91
C TRP A 414 -14.66 -22.53 -25.69
N GLN A 415 -15.98 -22.75 -25.68
CA GLN A 415 -16.82 -22.32 -24.57
C GLN A 415 -16.35 -22.89 -23.21
N GLY A 416 -16.42 -22.09 -22.18
CA GLY A 416 -16.04 -22.49 -20.81
C GLY A 416 -14.54 -22.64 -20.55
N LYS A 417 -13.66 -22.40 -21.54
CA LYS A 417 -12.22 -22.43 -21.34
C LYS A 417 -11.75 -21.16 -20.63
N PHE A 418 -10.84 -21.32 -19.66
CA PHE A 418 -10.19 -20.20 -19.00
C PHE A 418 -9.17 -19.52 -19.91
N VAL A 419 -9.13 -18.17 -19.90
CA VAL A 419 -8.17 -17.38 -20.68
C VAL A 419 -6.76 -17.40 -20.11
N LYS A 420 -6.61 -17.74 -18.83
CA LYS A 420 -5.31 -17.96 -18.18
C LYS A 420 -5.37 -19.23 -17.32
N ASN A 421 -4.36 -20.08 -17.41
CA ASN A 421 -4.27 -21.28 -16.58
C ASN A 421 -4.30 -20.98 -15.08
N ALA A 422 -3.79 -19.81 -14.66
CA ALA A 422 -3.81 -19.37 -13.28
C ALA A 422 -5.22 -19.27 -12.66
N TYR A 423 -6.29 -19.21 -13.46
CA TYR A 423 -7.67 -19.19 -12.98
C TYR A 423 -8.27 -20.60 -12.82
N ASP A 424 -7.61 -21.60 -13.35
CA ASP A 424 -8.04 -23.01 -13.32
C ASP A 424 -7.18 -23.78 -12.30
N ASP A 425 -7.75 -24.12 -11.16
CA ASP A 425 -7.05 -24.83 -10.09
C ASP A 425 -6.67 -26.28 -10.47
N THR A 426 -7.18 -26.79 -11.60
CA THR A 426 -6.81 -28.11 -12.15
C THR A 426 -5.59 -28.07 -13.04
N LYS A 427 -5.12 -26.89 -13.44
CA LYS A 427 -3.97 -26.66 -14.31
C LYS A 427 -2.76 -26.11 -13.60
N THR A 428 -1.60 -26.32 -14.19
CA THR A 428 -0.31 -25.82 -13.74
C THR A 428 0.35 -24.98 -14.84
N ASP A 429 1.47 -24.32 -14.52
CA ASP A 429 2.28 -23.56 -15.50
C ASP A 429 2.89 -24.43 -16.62
N LYS A 430 2.82 -25.76 -16.48
CA LYS A 430 3.32 -26.73 -17.49
C LYS A 430 2.27 -27.14 -18.49
N ASP A 431 1.00 -26.88 -18.20
CA ASP A 431 -0.09 -27.26 -19.07
C ASP A 431 -0.22 -26.28 -20.24
N GLU A 432 -0.75 -26.77 -21.36
CA GLU A 432 -0.98 -25.96 -22.54
C GLU A 432 -1.96 -24.82 -22.24
N THR A 433 -1.61 -23.62 -22.69
CA THR A 433 -2.42 -22.42 -22.47
C THR A 433 -3.40 -22.20 -23.60
N LEU A 434 -4.50 -21.52 -23.34
CA LEU A 434 -5.46 -21.11 -24.37
C LEU A 434 -4.80 -20.28 -25.48
N ASP A 435 -3.78 -19.46 -25.13
CA ASP A 435 -3.01 -18.69 -26.11
C ASP A 435 -2.32 -19.60 -27.14
N ILE A 436 -1.76 -20.73 -26.69
CA ILE A 436 -1.14 -21.72 -27.60
C ILE A 436 -2.21 -22.38 -28.46
N GLU A 437 -3.34 -22.80 -27.89
CA GLU A 437 -4.44 -23.45 -28.63
C GLU A 437 -4.95 -22.52 -29.76
N ILE A 438 -5.18 -21.24 -29.46
CA ILE A 438 -5.61 -20.26 -30.48
C ILE A 438 -4.53 -20.07 -31.54
N CYS A 439 -3.27 -19.94 -31.17
CA CYS A 439 -2.18 -19.82 -32.12
C CYS A 439 -2.10 -21.03 -33.07
N MET A 440 -2.28 -22.23 -32.54
CA MET A 440 -2.26 -23.47 -33.35
C MET A 440 -3.47 -23.58 -34.26
N MET A 441 -4.65 -23.17 -33.83
CA MET A 441 -5.84 -23.06 -34.70
C MET A 441 -5.57 -22.11 -35.87
N LEU A 442 -5.06 -20.90 -35.58
CA LEU A 442 -4.75 -19.93 -36.63
C LEU A 442 -3.65 -20.41 -37.59
N LYS A 443 -2.65 -21.13 -37.05
CA LYS A 443 -1.60 -21.75 -37.88
C LYS A 443 -2.18 -22.77 -38.85
N ALA A 444 -3.08 -23.62 -38.40
CA ALA A 444 -3.77 -24.59 -39.25
C ALA A 444 -4.62 -23.94 -40.35
N GLN A 445 -5.13 -22.73 -40.11
CA GLN A 445 -5.91 -21.93 -41.04
C GLN A 445 -5.08 -20.98 -41.93
N ASN A 446 -3.77 -21.04 -41.90
CA ASN A 446 -2.85 -20.09 -42.56
C ASN A 446 -3.10 -18.62 -42.16
N ARG A 447 -3.45 -18.38 -40.90
CA ARG A 447 -3.78 -17.05 -40.35
C ARG A 447 -2.77 -16.53 -39.33
N VAL A 448 -1.59 -17.18 -39.24
CA VAL A 448 -0.49 -16.76 -38.37
C VAL A 448 0.83 -16.74 -39.13
N PHE A 449 1.60 -15.68 -38.90
CA PHE A 449 2.94 -15.48 -39.51
C PHE A 449 4.05 -15.96 -38.58
N LYS A 450 3.96 -15.66 -37.25
CA LYS A 450 4.99 -16.03 -36.28
C LYS A 450 4.37 -16.33 -34.91
N ILE A 451 4.86 -17.39 -34.26
CA ILE A 451 4.53 -17.76 -32.86
C ILE A 451 5.86 -17.84 -32.11
N GLU A 452 5.96 -17.14 -31.01
CA GLU A 452 7.18 -17.17 -30.19
C GLU A 452 6.86 -16.98 -28.71
N LYS A 453 7.85 -17.30 -27.85
CA LYS A 453 7.78 -16.99 -26.43
C LYS A 453 8.43 -15.64 -26.19
N HIS A 454 7.71 -14.75 -25.51
CA HIS A 454 8.17 -13.40 -25.19
C HIS A 454 8.07 -13.16 -23.68
N VAL A 455 9.07 -12.50 -23.12
CA VAL A 455 9.04 -12.07 -21.71
C VAL A 455 8.56 -10.64 -21.67
N HIS A 456 7.48 -10.41 -20.95
CA HIS A 456 6.93 -9.08 -20.78
C HIS A 456 6.41 -8.86 -19.37
N ASN A 457 6.25 -7.61 -18.97
CA ASN A 457 5.76 -7.24 -17.66
C ASN A 457 4.22 -7.33 -17.62
N TYR A 458 3.66 -8.07 -16.67
CA TYR A 458 2.23 -8.32 -16.58
C TYR A 458 1.67 -8.06 -15.17
N PRO A 459 0.51 -7.38 -15.03
CA PRO A 459 -0.07 -7.07 -13.74
C PRO A 459 -0.71 -8.29 -13.06
N HIS A 460 -0.45 -8.42 -11.77
CA HIS A 460 -1.05 -9.42 -10.89
C HIS A 460 -1.77 -8.72 -9.73
N CYS A 461 -2.82 -9.35 -9.24
CA CYS A 461 -3.53 -8.86 -8.07
C CYS A 461 -2.63 -8.91 -6.83
N TRP A 462 -2.51 -7.79 -6.14
CA TRP A 462 -1.64 -7.64 -4.96
C TRP A 462 -1.96 -8.64 -3.84
N ARG A 463 -3.18 -9.17 -3.82
CA ARG A 463 -3.65 -10.08 -2.76
C ARG A 463 -3.71 -11.54 -3.16
N THR A 464 -4.16 -11.85 -4.38
CA THR A 464 -4.32 -13.24 -4.85
C THR A 464 -3.09 -13.77 -5.55
N ASP A 465 -2.14 -12.90 -5.91
CA ASP A 465 -0.97 -13.23 -6.73
C ASP A 465 -1.31 -13.78 -8.14
N LYS A 466 -2.59 -13.76 -8.54
CA LYS A 466 -3.05 -14.22 -9.85
C LYS A 466 -3.12 -13.07 -10.86
N PRO A 467 -2.97 -13.34 -12.18
CA PRO A 467 -3.04 -12.31 -13.21
C PRO A 467 -4.33 -11.50 -13.17
N VAL A 468 -4.27 -10.26 -13.62
CA VAL A 468 -5.39 -9.33 -13.73
C VAL A 468 -5.86 -9.29 -15.19
N LEU A 469 -7.15 -9.16 -15.42
CA LEU A 469 -7.73 -8.82 -16.72
C LEU A 469 -8.12 -7.35 -16.76
N TYR A 470 -8.02 -6.72 -17.93
CA TYR A 470 -8.72 -5.47 -18.18
C TYR A 470 -10.12 -5.81 -18.66
N TYR A 471 -11.14 -5.29 -17.98
CA TYR A 471 -12.51 -5.75 -18.11
C TYR A 471 -13.51 -4.58 -18.07
N PRO A 472 -14.58 -4.58 -18.88
CA PRO A 472 -15.59 -3.53 -18.85
C PRO A 472 -16.44 -3.65 -17.58
N LEU A 473 -16.37 -2.65 -16.73
CA LEU A 473 -17.13 -2.59 -15.48
C LEU A 473 -17.86 -1.25 -15.37
N ASP A 474 -19.05 -1.30 -14.79
CA ASP A 474 -19.78 -0.13 -14.31
C ASP A 474 -19.43 0.09 -12.84
N SER A 475 -18.75 1.20 -12.56
CA SER A 475 -18.15 1.46 -11.26
C SER A 475 -18.31 2.91 -10.83
N TRP A 476 -18.23 3.15 -9.54
CA TRP A 476 -18.13 4.49 -8.97
C TRP A 476 -16.67 4.92 -8.85
N PHE A 477 -16.40 6.16 -9.24
CA PHE A 477 -15.07 6.76 -9.23
C PHE A 477 -15.04 8.03 -8.41
N ILE A 478 -13.89 8.29 -7.80
CA ILE A 478 -13.54 9.62 -7.29
C ILE A 478 -12.66 10.30 -8.33
N ARG A 479 -13.05 11.50 -8.77
CA ARG A 479 -12.33 12.29 -9.77
C ARG A 479 -11.09 12.94 -9.16
N THR A 480 -10.11 12.14 -8.78
CA THR A 480 -8.86 12.60 -8.18
C THR A 480 -8.05 13.47 -9.14
N THR A 481 -8.16 13.23 -10.44
CA THR A 481 -7.50 14.03 -11.48
C THR A 481 -7.91 15.52 -11.48
N ALA A 482 -9.11 15.83 -11.00
CA ALA A 482 -9.58 17.22 -10.86
C ALA A 482 -8.78 18.03 -9.83
N CYS A 483 -8.15 17.35 -8.86
CA CYS A 483 -7.36 17.97 -7.79
C CYS A 483 -5.86 17.69 -7.93
N ARG A 484 -5.40 17.16 -9.05
CA ARG A 484 -4.01 16.75 -9.28
C ARG A 484 -3.02 17.86 -8.97
N GLU A 485 -3.18 19.03 -9.56
CA GLU A 485 -2.25 20.15 -9.37
C GLU A 485 -2.19 20.57 -7.90
N ARG A 486 -3.34 20.61 -7.22
CA ARG A 486 -3.38 20.96 -5.81
C ARG A 486 -2.72 19.90 -4.93
N MET A 487 -2.87 18.63 -5.25
CA MET A 487 -2.16 17.54 -4.55
C MET A 487 -0.64 17.68 -4.71
N ILE A 488 -0.15 18.06 -5.90
CA ILE A 488 1.27 18.30 -6.16
C ILE A 488 1.76 19.52 -5.36
N GLU A 489 1.04 20.63 -5.37
CA GLU A 489 1.40 21.82 -4.58
C GLU A 489 1.52 21.50 -3.09
N LEU A 490 0.52 20.84 -2.53
CA LEU A 490 0.50 20.47 -1.11
C LEU A 490 1.58 19.43 -0.78
N ASN A 491 1.85 18.47 -1.65
CA ASN A 491 2.94 17.52 -1.45
C ASN A 491 4.30 18.21 -1.32
N ASN A 492 4.53 19.29 -2.05
CA ASN A 492 5.78 20.05 -1.97
C ASN A 492 5.98 20.75 -0.62
N THR A 493 4.96 20.87 0.21
CA THR A 493 5.04 21.41 1.58
C THR A 493 5.34 20.35 2.64
N ILE A 494 5.25 19.06 2.29
CA ILE A 494 5.46 17.96 3.22
C ILE A 494 6.95 17.67 3.38
N ASN A 495 7.39 17.54 4.64
CA ASN A 495 8.74 17.11 4.97
C ASN A 495 8.87 15.59 4.81
N TRP A 496 9.30 15.14 3.64
CA TRP A 496 9.54 13.73 3.36
C TRP A 496 10.94 13.28 3.82
N LYS A 497 10.98 12.15 4.49
CA LYS A 497 12.21 11.41 4.79
C LYS A 497 12.15 10.00 4.19
N PRO A 498 12.94 9.73 3.13
CA PRO A 498 13.84 10.66 2.44
C PRO A 498 13.07 11.62 1.51
N GLN A 499 13.64 12.78 1.25
CA GLN A 499 13.04 13.76 0.34
C GLN A 499 12.82 13.19 -1.07
N SER A 500 13.71 12.31 -1.52
CA SER A 500 13.62 11.63 -2.82
C SER A 500 12.34 10.78 -2.99
N THR A 501 11.74 10.28 -1.91
CA THR A 501 10.44 9.59 -1.98
C THR A 501 9.32 10.58 -2.34
N GLY A 502 9.31 11.75 -1.71
CA GLY A 502 8.30 12.80 -1.97
C GLY A 502 8.38 13.39 -3.37
N THR A 503 9.58 13.69 -3.86
CA THR A 503 9.79 14.25 -5.21
C THR A 503 9.82 13.19 -6.31
N GLY A 504 10.28 11.99 -6.00
CA GLY A 504 10.38 10.87 -6.93
C GLY A 504 9.14 9.99 -6.92
N ARG A 505 9.18 8.89 -6.15
CA ARG A 505 8.14 7.85 -6.17
C ARG A 505 6.73 8.38 -5.94
N PHE A 506 6.53 9.27 -4.97
CA PHE A 506 5.21 9.83 -4.67
C PHE A 506 4.85 10.99 -5.60
N GLY A 507 5.76 11.94 -5.85
CA GLY A 507 5.55 13.05 -6.76
C GLY A 507 5.24 12.60 -8.19
N LYS A 508 6.01 11.65 -8.72
CA LYS A 508 5.77 11.05 -10.04
C LYS A 508 4.42 10.34 -10.14
N TRP A 509 3.96 9.74 -9.06
CA TRP A 509 2.63 9.16 -8.99
C TRP A 509 1.55 10.22 -9.13
N LEU A 510 1.67 11.35 -8.43
CA LEU A 510 0.72 12.44 -8.51
C LEU A 510 0.68 13.09 -9.91
N GLU A 511 1.83 13.23 -10.58
CA GLU A 511 1.93 13.74 -11.94
C GLU A 511 1.14 12.88 -12.95
N ASN A 512 1.11 11.55 -12.72
CA ASN A 512 0.44 10.57 -13.59
C ASN A 512 -0.87 10.03 -13.01
N LEU A 513 -1.51 10.79 -12.13
CA LEU A 513 -2.69 10.39 -11.40
C LEU A 513 -3.86 10.02 -12.33
N GLN A 514 -4.52 8.91 -12.01
CA GLN A 514 -5.78 8.47 -12.61
C GLN A 514 -6.92 8.65 -11.61
N ASP A 515 -8.16 8.70 -12.10
CA ASP A 515 -9.33 8.70 -11.22
C ASP A 515 -9.38 7.40 -10.39
N TRP A 516 -9.78 7.55 -9.15
CA TRP A 516 -9.80 6.46 -8.18
C TRP A 516 -11.05 5.60 -8.38
N ASN A 517 -10.87 4.36 -8.84
CA ASN A 517 -11.94 3.37 -8.84
C ASN A 517 -12.30 2.99 -7.40
N LEU A 518 -13.46 3.47 -6.94
CA LEU A 518 -13.91 3.30 -5.56
C LEU A 518 -14.68 2.00 -5.35
N SER A 519 -15.46 1.55 -6.34
CA SER A 519 -16.36 0.40 -6.21
C SER A 519 -15.65 -0.92 -6.00
N ARG A 520 -16.20 -1.74 -5.10
CA ARG A 520 -15.79 -3.13 -4.88
C ARG A 520 -17.02 -4.03 -4.85
N SER A 521 -17.08 -4.95 -5.79
CA SER A 521 -18.18 -5.93 -5.91
C SER A 521 -18.01 -7.09 -4.92
N ARG A 522 -18.02 -6.77 -3.63
CA ARG A 522 -17.78 -7.69 -2.52
C ARG A 522 -18.86 -7.56 -1.44
N TYR A 523 -18.69 -8.24 -0.29
CA TYR A 523 -19.71 -8.33 0.75
C TYR A 523 -19.29 -7.74 2.10
N TRP A 524 -18.02 -7.86 2.50
CA TRP A 524 -17.51 -7.35 3.78
C TRP A 524 -16.70 -6.08 3.61
N GLY A 525 -17.32 -4.95 3.89
CA GLY A 525 -16.73 -3.62 3.77
C GLY A 525 -17.76 -2.53 4.00
N THR A 526 -17.32 -1.29 3.88
CA THR A 526 -18.20 -0.12 3.97
C THR A 526 -19.07 -0.03 2.71
N PRO A 527 -20.40 -0.07 2.84
CA PRO A 527 -21.30 0.07 1.70
C PRO A 527 -21.27 1.48 1.10
N LEU A 528 -21.38 1.55 -0.21
CA LEU A 528 -21.53 2.82 -0.91
C LEU A 528 -22.90 3.44 -0.53
N PRO A 529 -22.95 4.68 -0.01
CA PRO A 529 -24.18 5.26 0.53
C PRO A 529 -25.03 5.95 -0.53
N ILE A 530 -25.23 5.31 -1.68
CA ILE A 530 -25.98 5.88 -2.81
C ILE A 530 -27.19 4.99 -3.14
N TRP A 531 -28.36 5.60 -3.10
CA TRP A 531 -29.63 5.04 -3.53
C TRP A 531 -30.03 5.63 -4.86
N ARG A 532 -30.50 4.79 -5.79
CA ARG A 532 -30.92 5.20 -7.14
C ARG A 532 -32.27 4.59 -7.53
N THR A 533 -33.00 5.31 -8.38
CA THR A 533 -34.17 4.76 -9.08
C THR A 533 -33.71 3.71 -10.08
N GLU A 534 -34.58 2.77 -10.47
CA GLU A 534 -34.27 1.70 -11.41
C GLU A 534 -33.79 2.23 -12.78
N ASP A 535 -34.40 3.31 -13.23
CA ASP A 535 -34.04 3.99 -14.48
C ASP A 535 -32.78 4.88 -14.33
N GLY A 536 -32.23 5.00 -13.14
CA GLY A 536 -31.05 5.81 -12.81
C GLY A 536 -31.23 7.33 -12.97
N SER A 537 -32.48 7.79 -13.15
CA SER A 537 -32.79 9.19 -13.36
C SER A 537 -32.67 10.06 -12.09
N GLU A 538 -32.87 9.45 -10.94
CA GLU A 538 -32.72 10.09 -9.63
C GLU A 538 -31.80 9.28 -8.73
N GLU A 539 -30.97 9.98 -7.98
CA GLU A 539 -30.09 9.35 -6.99
C GLU A 539 -29.96 10.23 -5.74
N LYS A 540 -29.58 9.59 -4.63
CA LYS A 540 -29.41 10.23 -3.33
C LYS A 540 -28.20 9.65 -2.62
N CYS A 541 -27.26 10.51 -2.23
CA CYS A 541 -26.11 10.15 -1.40
C CYS A 541 -26.42 10.50 0.06
N ILE A 542 -26.31 9.52 0.94
CA ILE A 542 -26.58 9.66 2.38
C ILE A 542 -25.27 9.93 3.12
N GLY A 543 -25.25 10.94 3.99
CA GLY A 543 -24.05 11.35 4.70
C GLY A 543 -24.08 11.15 6.21
N SER A 544 -25.19 10.66 6.77
CA SER A 544 -25.29 10.39 8.22
C SER A 544 -26.40 9.38 8.52
N VAL A 545 -26.31 8.76 9.70
CA VAL A 545 -27.36 7.86 10.20
C VAL A 545 -28.66 8.61 10.46
N VAL A 546 -28.57 9.83 10.97
CA VAL A 546 -29.74 10.70 11.21
C VAL A 546 -30.47 11.03 9.90
N GLU A 547 -29.72 11.32 8.84
CA GLU A 547 -30.28 11.54 7.51
C GLU A 547 -30.96 10.27 6.99
N LEU A 548 -30.27 9.13 7.08
CA LEU A 548 -30.82 7.84 6.66
C LEU A 548 -32.12 7.52 7.41
N PHE A 549 -32.10 7.70 8.72
CA PHE A 549 -33.29 7.52 9.56
C PHE A 549 -34.48 8.36 9.04
N GLY A 550 -34.26 9.65 8.79
CA GLY A 550 -35.28 10.55 8.27
C GLY A 550 -35.79 10.15 6.87
N GLU A 551 -34.89 9.68 6.00
CA GLU A 551 -35.30 9.25 4.66
C GLU A 551 -36.08 7.91 4.70
N ILE A 552 -35.73 6.99 5.62
CA ILE A 552 -36.52 5.78 5.86
C ILE A 552 -37.93 6.12 6.35
N GLU A 553 -38.09 7.09 7.27
CA GLU A 553 -39.39 7.54 7.73
C GLU A 553 -40.26 8.08 6.58
N LYS A 554 -39.66 8.80 5.63
CA LYS A 554 -40.35 9.25 4.41
C LYS A 554 -40.76 8.06 3.53
N SER A 555 -39.93 7.04 3.43
CA SER A 555 -40.18 5.83 2.66
C SER A 555 -41.31 4.99 3.28
N VAL A 556 -41.35 4.89 4.61
CA VAL A 556 -42.45 4.23 5.33
C VAL A 556 -43.79 4.95 5.06
N LYS A 557 -43.79 6.29 5.12
CA LYS A 557 -44.98 7.08 4.77
C LYS A 557 -45.44 6.94 3.33
N ALA A 558 -44.45 6.72 2.41
CA ALA A 558 -44.75 6.47 1.00
C ALA A 558 -45.15 5.01 0.70
N GLY A 559 -45.10 4.14 1.68
CA GLY A 559 -45.49 2.72 1.55
C GLY A 559 -44.43 1.81 0.93
N PHE A 560 -43.19 2.23 0.78
CA PHE A 560 -42.09 1.40 0.26
C PHE A 560 -41.38 0.60 1.34
N MET A 561 -41.53 0.97 2.61
CA MET A 561 -41.04 0.25 3.79
C MET A 561 -42.20 0.05 4.78
N GLU A 562 -42.25 -1.14 5.39
CA GLU A 562 -43.30 -1.44 6.41
C GLU A 562 -43.02 -0.72 7.71
N SER A 563 -41.76 -0.64 8.10
CA SER A 563 -41.31 0.04 9.33
C SER A 563 -39.88 0.50 9.21
N ASN A 564 -39.46 1.39 10.08
CA ASN A 564 -38.05 1.82 10.16
C ASN A 564 -37.24 0.75 10.91
N PRO A 565 -36.27 0.08 10.29
CA PRO A 565 -35.43 -0.91 10.97
C PRO A 565 -34.55 -0.28 12.08
N TYR A 566 -34.34 1.03 12.03
CA TYR A 566 -33.54 1.78 13.03
C TYR A 566 -34.37 2.49 14.09
N LYS A 567 -35.62 2.05 14.32
CA LYS A 567 -36.58 2.70 15.28
C LYS A 567 -36.02 2.82 16.71
N ASP A 568 -35.10 1.95 17.11
CA ASP A 568 -34.49 1.97 18.46
C ASP A 568 -33.26 2.87 18.55
N PHE A 569 -32.77 3.38 17.42
CA PHE A 569 -31.70 4.36 17.35
C PHE A 569 -32.22 5.75 17.77
N ALA A 570 -31.51 6.42 18.67
CA ALA A 570 -31.82 7.76 19.12
C ALA A 570 -31.03 8.80 18.31
N PRO A 571 -31.65 9.54 17.38
CA PRO A 571 -30.95 10.58 16.63
C PRO A 571 -30.35 11.66 17.54
N GLY A 572 -29.06 11.98 17.34
CA GLY A 572 -28.32 12.96 18.14
C GLY A 572 -27.64 12.39 19.39
N ASP A 573 -27.81 11.12 19.68
CA ASP A 573 -27.05 10.40 20.69
C ASP A 573 -25.87 9.65 20.01
N TYR A 574 -24.64 10.14 20.22
CA TYR A 574 -23.43 9.63 19.61
C TYR A 574 -22.70 8.56 20.45
N THR A 575 -23.36 8.05 21.50
CA THR A 575 -22.80 7.00 22.35
C THR A 575 -22.61 5.69 21.57
N LYS A 576 -21.61 4.92 21.97
CA LYS A 576 -21.34 3.61 21.40
C LYS A 576 -22.55 2.69 21.49
N GLU A 577 -23.21 2.70 22.65
CA GLU A 577 -24.39 1.89 22.96
C GLU A 577 -25.56 2.19 22.01
N ASN A 578 -25.72 3.44 21.59
CA ASN A 578 -26.75 3.80 20.64
C ASN A 578 -26.43 3.30 19.22
N TYR A 579 -25.15 3.38 18.80
CA TYR A 579 -24.72 2.92 17.48
C TYR A 579 -24.63 1.38 17.36
N GLU A 580 -24.54 0.66 18.48
CA GLU A 580 -24.62 -0.81 18.49
C GLU A 580 -26.04 -1.36 18.22
N LYS A 581 -27.08 -0.49 18.24
CA LYS A 581 -28.46 -0.86 17.88
C LYS A 581 -28.71 -0.97 16.38
N ILE A 582 -27.76 -0.55 15.56
CA ILE A 582 -27.83 -0.55 14.10
C ILE A 582 -26.66 -1.30 13.49
N ASP A 583 -26.79 -1.68 12.23
CA ASP A 583 -25.66 -2.19 11.44
C ASP A 583 -25.72 -1.58 10.03
N LEU A 584 -24.65 -0.88 9.65
CA LEU A 584 -24.52 -0.21 8.34
C LEU A 584 -23.91 -1.11 7.27
N HIS A 585 -23.62 -2.39 7.57
CA HIS A 585 -23.10 -3.35 6.60
C HIS A 585 -24.21 -4.01 5.78
N ARG A 586 -23.79 -4.67 4.71
CA ARG A 586 -24.65 -5.63 4.00
C ARG A 586 -24.95 -6.84 4.88
N PRO A 587 -26.13 -7.49 4.80
CA PRO A 587 -27.23 -7.15 3.88
C PRO A 587 -28.17 -6.07 4.43
N TYR A 588 -27.96 -5.59 5.66
CA TYR A 588 -28.94 -4.75 6.39
C TYR A 588 -29.28 -3.45 5.67
N VAL A 589 -28.28 -2.79 5.06
CA VAL A 589 -28.52 -1.56 4.28
C VAL A 589 -29.12 -1.85 2.90
N ASP A 590 -28.97 -3.06 2.38
CA ASP A 590 -29.50 -3.44 1.07
C ASP A 590 -31.02 -3.58 1.08
N ASP A 591 -31.61 -3.89 2.24
CA ASP A 591 -33.06 -4.03 2.44
C ASP A 591 -33.78 -2.66 2.57
N ILE A 592 -33.02 -1.57 2.67
CA ILE A 592 -33.57 -0.22 2.80
C ILE A 592 -33.93 0.30 1.41
N ILE A 593 -35.20 0.63 1.26
CA ILE A 593 -35.72 1.30 0.06
C ILE A 593 -36.08 2.74 0.45
N LEU A 594 -35.55 3.71 -0.29
CA LEU A 594 -35.83 5.13 -0.09
C LEU A 594 -36.84 5.62 -1.14
N VAL A 595 -37.41 6.80 -0.93
CA VAL A 595 -38.32 7.44 -1.87
C VAL A 595 -37.62 8.62 -2.56
N SER A 596 -37.70 8.68 -3.88
CA SER A 596 -37.14 9.76 -4.68
C SER A 596 -38.02 11.05 -4.60
N ALA A 597 -37.50 12.15 -5.11
CA ALA A 597 -38.26 13.40 -5.19
C ALA A 597 -39.56 13.27 -6.04
N SER A 598 -39.52 12.41 -7.07
CA SER A 598 -40.66 12.12 -7.94
C SER A 598 -41.59 11.02 -7.37
N GLY A 599 -41.30 10.50 -6.18
CA GLY A 599 -42.12 9.45 -5.54
C GLY A 599 -41.82 8.03 -6.00
N LYS A 600 -40.70 7.77 -6.70
CA LYS A 600 -40.27 6.43 -7.13
C LYS A 600 -39.45 5.74 -6.03
N PRO A 601 -39.47 4.39 -5.97
CA PRO A 601 -38.60 3.66 -5.07
C PRO A 601 -37.13 3.76 -5.51
N MET A 602 -36.22 3.87 -4.56
CA MET A 602 -34.79 3.92 -4.77
C MET A 602 -34.10 2.80 -4.00
N LYS A 603 -33.26 2.03 -4.69
CA LYS A 603 -32.46 0.96 -4.11
C LYS A 603 -31.01 1.40 -3.99
N ARG A 604 -30.31 0.91 -2.98
CA ARG A 604 -28.88 1.16 -2.81
C ARG A 604 -28.06 0.51 -3.93
N GLU A 605 -27.05 1.20 -4.41
CA GLU A 605 -25.99 0.62 -5.23
C GLU A 605 -25.30 -0.50 -4.44
N THR A 606 -25.20 -1.71 -5.01
CA THR A 606 -24.77 -2.91 -4.26
C THR A 606 -23.30 -2.95 -3.89
N ASP A 607 -22.46 -2.13 -4.53
CA ASP A 607 -21.04 -2.11 -4.29
C ASP A 607 -20.68 -1.62 -2.89
N LEU A 608 -19.53 -2.12 -2.43
CA LEU A 608 -18.78 -1.54 -1.31
C LEU A 608 -17.79 -0.51 -1.82
N ILE A 609 -17.19 0.25 -0.92
CA ILE A 609 -16.07 1.14 -1.25
C ILE A 609 -14.73 0.45 -1.05
N ASP A 610 -13.70 0.96 -1.71
CA ASP A 610 -12.32 0.54 -1.55
C ASP A 610 -11.85 0.71 -0.09
N VAL A 611 -11.30 -0.33 0.51
CA VAL A 611 -10.80 -0.32 1.90
C VAL A 611 -9.70 0.74 2.14
N TRP A 612 -9.00 1.16 1.09
CA TRP A 612 -8.03 2.25 1.18
C TRP A 612 -8.69 3.60 1.48
N PHE A 613 -9.98 3.75 1.16
CA PHE A 613 -10.76 4.90 1.62
C PHE A 613 -10.99 4.84 3.13
N ASP A 614 -11.30 3.66 3.67
CA ASP A 614 -11.49 3.45 5.11
C ASP A 614 -10.24 3.89 5.88
N SER A 615 -9.07 3.39 5.50
CA SER A 615 -7.80 3.72 6.16
C SER A 615 -7.37 5.17 5.94
N GLY A 616 -7.61 5.71 4.73
CA GLY A 616 -7.29 7.11 4.40
C GLY A 616 -8.18 8.13 5.11
N ALA A 617 -9.37 7.71 5.54
CA ALA A 617 -10.32 8.54 6.28
C ALA A 617 -10.09 8.58 7.79
N MET A 618 -9.07 7.84 8.30
CA MET A 618 -8.88 7.69 9.74
C MET A 618 -8.70 9.01 10.52
N PRO A 619 -8.06 10.07 9.97
CA PRO A 619 -7.94 11.33 10.70
C PRO A 619 -9.28 11.91 11.16
N TYR A 620 -10.32 11.67 10.38
CA TYR A 620 -11.67 12.16 10.57
C TYR A 620 -12.54 11.15 11.31
N ALA A 621 -12.50 9.90 10.85
CA ALA A 621 -13.37 8.84 11.34
C ALA A 621 -13.01 8.36 12.75
N GLN A 622 -11.74 8.41 13.16
CA GLN A 622 -11.33 8.06 14.53
C GLN A 622 -11.90 8.99 15.61
N ILE A 623 -12.31 10.17 15.23
CA ILE A 623 -12.89 11.18 16.13
C ILE A 623 -14.37 11.43 15.85
N HIS A 624 -14.98 10.63 14.97
CA HIS A 624 -16.39 10.74 14.54
C HIS A 624 -16.73 12.15 13.98
N TYR A 625 -15.81 12.74 13.21
CA TYR A 625 -16.02 14.03 12.55
C TYR A 625 -17.11 13.91 11.46
N PRO A 626 -17.97 14.91 11.25
CA PRO A 626 -18.11 16.19 11.98
C PRO A 626 -19.11 16.14 13.16
N PHE A 627 -19.58 14.95 13.52
CA PHE A 627 -20.64 14.76 14.50
C PHE A 627 -20.13 15.04 15.92
N GLU A 628 -18.87 14.71 16.18
CA GLU A 628 -18.13 14.98 17.40
C GLU A 628 -16.81 15.68 17.08
N ASN A 629 -16.17 16.30 18.07
CA ASN A 629 -14.82 16.90 17.98
C ASN A 629 -14.61 17.94 16.84
N LEU A 630 -15.67 18.58 16.38
CA LEU A 630 -15.63 19.55 15.28
C LEU A 630 -14.75 20.76 15.61
N LYS A 631 -14.84 21.29 16.84
CA LYS A 631 -14.09 22.48 17.26
C LYS A 631 -12.58 22.21 17.30
N GLU A 632 -12.18 21.07 17.85
CA GLU A 632 -10.79 20.65 17.97
C GLU A 632 -10.17 20.42 16.58
N PHE A 633 -10.96 19.89 15.67
CA PHE A 633 -10.54 19.71 14.27
C PHE A 633 -10.38 21.05 13.55
N ASP A 634 -11.38 21.91 13.61
CA ASP A 634 -11.37 23.22 12.93
C ASP A 634 -10.29 24.16 13.48
N ASN A 635 -9.98 24.05 14.77
CA ASN A 635 -8.89 24.79 15.42
C ASN A 635 -7.49 24.18 15.19
N ARG A 636 -7.37 23.17 14.34
CA ARG A 636 -6.10 22.52 14.01
C ARG A 636 -5.39 21.87 15.21
N GLN A 637 -6.10 21.46 16.23
CA GLN A 637 -5.55 20.82 17.42
C GLN A 637 -5.29 19.32 17.22
N ILE A 638 -6.03 18.68 16.31
CA ILE A 638 -5.99 17.24 16.05
C ILE A 638 -5.82 16.90 14.56
N TYR A 639 -5.70 17.91 13.70
CA TYR A 639 -5.50 17.77 12.25
C TYR A 639 -4.83 19.02 11.67
N PRO A 640 -3.91 18.90 10.69
CA PRO A 640 -3.30 17.66 10.19
C PRO A 640 -2.32 17.05 11.20
N ALA A 641 -1.85 15.81 10.93
CA ALA A 641 -0.77 15.23 11.72
C ALA A 641 0.52 16.03 11.55
N ASP A 642 1.27 16.21 12.64
CA ASP A 642 2.64 16.72 12.57
C ASP A 642 3.59 15.66 12.02
N PHE A 643 3.28 14.37 12.29
CA PHE A 643 4.15 13.26 11.90
C PHE A 643 3.37 11.95 11.67
N ILE A 644 3.78 11.22 10.63
CA ILE A 644 3.43 9.82 10.39
C ILE A 644 4.65 9.04 9.92
N ALA A 645 4.63 7.73 10.05
CA ALA A 645 5.68 6.85 9.50
C ALA A 645 5.13 5.48 9.15
N GLU A 646 5.42 4.99 7.96
CA GLU A 646 5.12 3.64 7.48
C GLU A 646 6.11 3.22 6.38
N GLY A 647 5.96 2.01 5.86
CA GLY A 647 6.79 1.50 4.76
C GLY A 647 6.63 2.28 3.46
N VAL A 648 7.65 2.21 2.61
CA VAL A 648 7.69 2.90 1.30
C VAL A 648 6.58 2.45 0.33
N ASP A 649 6.05 1.24 0.52
CA ASP A 649 4.89 0.72 -0.22
C ASP A 649 3.64 1.58 -0.01
N GLN A 650 3.52 2.27 1.13
CA GLN A 650 2.41 3.15 1.45
C GLN A 650 2.34 4.43 0.59
N THR A 651 3.34 4.71 -0.21
CA THR A 651 3.26 5.71 -1.29
C THR A 651 2.21 5.37 -2.36
N ARG A 652 1.78 4.10 -2.43
CA ARG A 652 0.69 3.59 -3.27
C ARG A 652 -0.48 3.05 -2.42
N GLY A 653 -0.58 3.48 -1.18
CA GLY A 653 -1.58 3.06 -0.22
C GLY A 653 -1.95 4.21 0.71
N TRP A 654 -1.67 4.06 1.98
CA TRP A 654 -2.13 4.95 3.04
C TRP A 654 -1.64 6.41 2.87
N PHE A 655 -0.38 6.64 2.51
CA PHE A 655 0.11 8.01 2.28
C PHE A 655 -0.66 8.72 1.18
N PHE A 656 -0.96 8.00 0.10
CA PHE A 656 -1.72 8.56 -1.01
C PHE A 656 -3.17 8.86 -0.62
N THR A 657 -3.86 7.92 0.01
CA THR A 657 -5.28 8.08 0.34
C THR A 657 -5.51 9.14 1.42
N LEU A 658 -4.61 9.26 2.40
CA LEU A 658 -4.59 10.38 3.34
C LEU A 658 -4.48 11.72 2.61
N HIS A 659 -3.49 11.83 1.71
CA HIS A 659 -3.21 13.07 0.98
C HIS A 659 -4.35 13.43 0.03
N ALA A 660 -4.92 12.46 -0.68
CA ALA A 660 -6.05 12.65 -1.58
C ALA A 660 -7.28 13.19 -0.83
N LEU A 661 -7.70 12.53 0.25
CA LEU A 661 -8.86 12.96 1.02
C LEU A 661 -8.64 14.32 1.70
N GLY A 662 -7.47 14.57 2.27
CA GLY A 662 -7.11 15.85 2.85
C GLY A 662 -7.17 16.98 1.84
N THR A 663 -6.62 16.77 0.65
CA THR A 663 -6.64 17.77 -0.43
C THR A 663 -8.05 18.01 -0.97
N MET A 664 -8.76 16.94 -1.33
CA MET A 664 -10.05 17.04 -2.04
C MET A 664 -11.17 17.58 -1.16
N ILE A 665 -11.19 17.25 0.12
CA ILE A 665 -12.29 17.62 1.03
C ILE A 665 -11.95 18.88 1.81
N PHE A 666 -10.72 18.99 2.33
CA PHE A 666 -10.30 20.02 3.28
C PHE A 666 -9.29 21.03 2.74
N ASP A 667 -8.86 20.89 1.50
CA ASP A 667 -7.80 21.74 0.88
C ASP A 667 -6.54 21.82 1.76
N SER A 668 -6.11 20.72 2.33
CA SER A 668 -5.04 20.65 3.31
C SER A 668 -4.21 19.39 3.12
N VAL A 669 -2.94 19.44 3.54
CA VAL A 669 -2.19 18.21 3.81
C VAL A 669 -2.85 17.45 4.95
N ALA A 670 -2.77 16.13 4.93
CA ALA A 670 -3.20 15.29 6.06
C ALA A 670 -2.07 15.09 7.08
N TYR A 671 -0.82 15.28 6.65
CA TYR A 671 0.40 15.17 7.48
C TYR A 671 1.46 16.15 7.00
N LYS A 672 2.24 16.69 7.95
CA LYS A 672 3.29 17.70 7.69
C LYS A 672 4.67 17.06 7.49
N ALA A 673 4.96 15.96 8.18
CA ALA A 673 6.19 15.21 8.06
C ALA A 673 5.92 13.72 7.98
N VAL A 674 6.71 13.00 7.19
CA VAL A 674 6.58 11.56 7.01
C VAL A 674 7.94 10.88 6.88
N VAL A 675 8.14 9.81 7.65
CA VAL A 675 9.25 8.90 7.44
C VAL A 675 8.74 7.69 6.67
N SER A 676 9.27 7.52 5.46
CA SER A 676 8.96 6.38 4.58
C SER A 676 10.09 5.35 4.74
N ASN A 677 9.86 4.32 5.57
CA ASN A 677 10.91 3.34 5.85
C ASN A 677 11.10 2.31 4.72
N GLY A 678 12.35 1.87 4.58
CA GLY A 678 12.74 0.82 3.65
C GLY A 678 12.26 -0.57 4.07
N LEU A 679 12.57 -1.56 3.25
CA LEU A 679 12.22 -2.95 3.50
C LEU A 679 13.19 -3.62 4.49
N VAL A 680 12.67 -4.56 5.28
CA VAL A 680 13.49 -5.47 6.08
C VAL A 680 13.68 -6.75 5.27
N LEU A 681 14.91 -6.98 4.82
CA LEU A 681 15.33 -8.11 4.02
C LEU A 681 16.12 -9.11 4.88
N ASP A 682 16.27 -10.35 4.42
CA ASP A 682 17.17 -11.29 5.07
C ASP A 682 18.65 -10.86 4.91
N LYS A 683 19.56 -11.54 5.58
CA LYS A 683 21.00 -11.21 5.54
C LYS A 683 21.61 -11.25 4.13
N ASN A 684 20.97 -11.93 3.19
CA ASN A 684 21.41 -12.05 1.80
C ASN A 684 20.75 -10.97 0.89
N GLY A 685 19.83 -10.18 1.43
CA GLY A 685 19.09 -9.14 0.70
C GLY A 685 17.83 -9.64 0.01
N ASN A 686 17.32 -10.82 0.36
CA ASN A 686 16.07 -11.36 -0.17
C ASN A 686 14.87 -10.95 0.71
N LYS A 687 13.70 -10.83 0.10
CA LYS A 687 12.44 -10.61 0.83
C LYS A 687 12.18 -11.78 1.79
N MET A 688 11.89 -11.47 3.05
CA MET A 688 11.51 -12.48 4.03
C MET A 688 10.11 -13.00 3.78
N SER A 689 9.92 -14.32 3.85
CA SER A 689 8.61 -14.95 3.85
C SER A 689 8.62 -16.26 4.64
N LYS A 690 7.47 -16.59 5.24
CA LYS A 690 7.29 -17.86 5.95
C LYS A 690 7.48 -19.06 5.00
N ARG A 691 7.09 -18.90 3.74
CA ARG A 691 7.22 -19.94 2.71
C ARG A 691 8.67 -20.28 2.39
N LEU A 692 9.57 -19.29 2.43
CA LEU A 692 11.00 -19.47 2.17
C LEU A 692 11.78 -19.89 3.42
N GLY A 693 11.15 -19.89 4.60
CA GLY A 693 11.80 -20.25 5.86
C GLY A 693 12.88 -19.26 6.34
N ASN A 694 12.94 -18.07 5.74
CA ASN A 694 13.92 -17.01 6.06
C ASN A 694 13.33 -15.88 6.91
N ALA A 695 12.10 -16.01 7.38
CA ALA A 695 11.45 -15.02 8.23
C ALA A 695 11.96 -15.14 9.68
N VAL A 696 12.30 -13.98 10.29
CA VAL A 696 12.70 -13.90 11.71
C VAL A 696 11.45 -13.63 12.56
N ASP A 697 11.31 -14.40 13.64
CA ASP A 697 10.20 -14.20 14.57
C ASP A 697 10.55 -13.09 15.59
N PRO A 698 9.75 -12.02 15.68
CA PRO A 698 10.02 -10.92 16.59
C PRO A 698 9.87 -11.30 18.06
N PHE A 699 8.98 -12.23 18.40
CA PHE A 699 8.73 -12.64 19.78
C PHE A 699 9.93 -13.37 20.39
N SER A 700 10.45 -14.37 19.70
CA SER A 700 11.63 -15.11 20.14
C SER A 700 12.88 -14.23 20.17
N THR A 701 12.99 -13.27 19.25
CA THR A 701 14.10 -12.31 19.22
C THR A 701 14.09 -11.40 20.45
N ILE A 702 12.93 -10.82 20.79
CA ILE A 702 12.77 -9.97 21.99
C ILE A 702 12.96 -10.79 23.27
N GLU A 703 12.44 -12.02 23.33
CA GLU A 703 12.61 -12.89 24.50
C GLU A 703 14.09 -13.20 24.76
N LYS A 704 14.88 -13.39 23.71
CA LYS A 704 16.31 -13.72 23.85
C LYS A 704 17.18 -12.52 24.17
N TYR A 705 16.98 -11.41 23.46
CA TYR A 705 17.89 -10.25 23.50
C TYR A 705 17.36 -9.04 24.26
N GLY A 706 16.05 -8.98 24.53
CA GLY A 706 15.33 -7.78 24.91
C GLY A 706 14.99 -6.91 23.70
N SER A 707 14.07 -5.96 23.88
CA SER A 707 13.63 -5.06 22.81
C SER A 707 14.66 -4.00 22.46
N ASP A 708 15.36 -3.45 23.45
CA ASP A 708 16.30 -2.35 23.25
C ASP A 708 17.43 -2.66 22.26
N PRO A 709 18.14 -3.81 22.33
CA PRO A 709 19.12 -4.17 21.32
C PRO A 709 18.56 -4.31 19.91
N LEU A 710 17.35 -4.85 19.78
CA LEU A 710 16.66 -4.98 18.50
C LEU A 710 16.33 -3.60 17.91
N ARG A 711 15.72 -2.72 18.70
CA ARG A 711 15.39 -1.35 18.29
C ARG A 711 16.65 -0.56 17.93
N TRP A 712 17.68 -0.63 18.77
CA TRP A 712 18.96 0.04 18.53
C TRP A 712 19.64 -0.43 17.26
N TYR A 713 19.69 -1.74 17.04
CA TYR A 713 20.24 -2.32 15.83
C TYR A 713 19.50 -1.86 14.58
N MET A 714 18.18 -1.93 14.58
CA MET A 714 17.36 -1.52 13.41
C MET A 714 17.53 -0.04 13.08
N ILE A 715 17.74 0.81 14.08
CA ILE A 715 17.84 2.26 13.89
C ILE A 715 19.26 2.70 13.53
N THR A 716 20.30 2.05 14.10
CA THR A 716 21.69 2.46 13.91
C THR A 716 22.40 1.75 12.76
N ASN A 717 21.92 0.58 12.34
CA ASN A 717 22.54 -0.20 11.28
C ASN A 717 22.50 0.51 9.92
N ALA A 718 21.34 1.06 9.58
CA ALA A 718 21.11 1.84 8.34
C ALA A 718 20.12 2.97 8.60
N SER A 719 20.06 3.96 7.71
CA SER A 719 19.00 4.98 7.76
C SER A 719 17.64 4.31 7.62
N PRO A 720 16.58 4.82 8.28
CA PRO A 720 15.26 4.16 8.28
C PRO A 720 14.67 3.93 6.90
N TRP A 721 14.99 4.79 5.94
CA TRP A 721 14.52 4.71 4.55
C TRP A 721 15.33 3.81 3.64
N ASP A 722 16.49 3.31 4.11
CA ASP A 722 17.27 2.30 3.38
C ASP A 722 16.78 0.90 3.70
N ASN A 723 16.93 -0.02 2.76
CA ASN A 723 16.62 -1.43 3.01
C ASN A 723 17.62 -2.01 4.01
N ILE A 724 17.11 -2.63 5.06
CA ILE A 724 17.93 -3.29 6.08
C ILE A 724 18.11 -4.75 5.71
N LYS A 725 19.37 -5.18 5.58
CA LYS A 725 19.74 -6.60 5.59
C LYS A 725 19.82 -7.06 7.03
N PHE A 726 18.74 -7.69 7.49
CA PHE A 726 18.59 -8.07 8.89
C PHE A 726 19.47 -9.27 9.23
N ASP A 727 20.36 -9.08 10.19
CA ASP A 727 21.23 -10.12 10.72
C ASP A 727 21.14 -10.16 12.25
N ILE A 728 20.79 -11.32 12.82
CA ILE A 728 20.70 -11.52 14.27
C ILE A 728 22.05 -11.28 14.97
N ASP A 729 23.16 -11.61 14.31
CA ASP A 729 24.49 -11.37 14.87
C ASP A 729 24.77 -9.89 15.11
N GLY A 730 24.15 -9.00 14.33
CA GLY A 730 24.23 -7.56 14.54
C GLY A 730 23.53 -7.09 15.82
N ILE A 731 22.47 -7.75 16.24
CA ILE A 731 21.80 -7.47 17.52
C ILE A 731 22.73 -7.83 18.69
N GLU A 732 23.38 -9.00 18.62
CA GLU A 732 24.35 -9.45 19.63
C GLU A 732 25.55 -8.49 19.70
N GLU A 733 26.03 -8.00 18.56
CA GLU A 733 27.10 -7.02 18.51
C GLU A 733 26.73 -5.71 19.21
N VAL A 734 25.54 -5.16 18.93
CA VAL A 734 24.99 -3.97 19.58
C VAL A 734 24.84 -4.19 21.09
N ARG A 735 24.27 -5.32 21.49
CA ARG A 735 24.13 -5.68 22.90
C ARG A 735 25.47 -5.67 23.63
N ARG A 736 26.50 -6.24 23.02
CA ARG A 736 27.84 -6.34 23.63
C ARG A 736 28.60 -5.02 23.59
N LYS A 737 28.66 -4.37 22.42
CA LYS A 737 29.53 -3.19 22.20
C LYS A 737 28.96 -1.91 22.79
N PHE A 738 27.66 -1.68 22.67
CA PHE A 738 27.03 -0.45 23.18
C PHE A 738 26.44 -0.66 24.59
N PHE A 739 25.44 -1.52 24.72
CA PHE A 739 24.77 -1.72 26.02
C PHE A 739 25.70 -2.32 27.07
N GLY A 740 26.55 -3.28 26.69
CA GLY A 740 27.55 -3.85 27.57
C GLY A 740 28.57 -2.82 28.06
N THR A 741 29.02 -1.92 27.20
CA THR A 741 29.95 -0.84 27.59
C THR A 741 29.27 0.14 28.54
N LEU A 742 28.03 0.54 28.27
CA LEU A 742 27.27 1.44 29.15
C LEU A 742 27.00 0.79 30.51
N TYR A 743 26.60 -0.49 30.51
CA TYR A 743 26.41 -1.27 31.72
C TYR A 743 27.70 -1.35 32.58
N ASN A 744 28.83 -1.63 31.96
CA ASN A 744 30.13 -1.68 32.66
C ASN A 744 30.53 -0.32 33.22
N THR A 745 30.22 0.75 32.49
CA THR A 745 30.50 2.12 32.96
C THR A 745 29.65 2.47 34.18
N TYR A 746 28.35 2.12 34.16
CA TYR A 746 27.48 2.29 35.31
C TYR A 746 27.93 1.40 36.48
N SER A 747 28.28 0.14 36.26
CA SER A 747 28.72 -0.79 37.27
C SER A 747 29.99 -0.31 37.98
N PHE A 748 30.95 0.26 37.22
CA PHE A 748 32.12 0.91 37.75
C PHE A 748 31.74 2.11 38.65
N PHE A 749 30.85 2.98 38.15
CA PHE A 749 30.34 4.08 38.95
C PHE A 749 29.68 3.65 40.24
N ALA A 750 28.69 2.74 40.13
CA ALA A 750 27.89 2.29 41.28
C ALA A 750 28.75 1.63 42.38
N LEU A 751 29.70 0.78 41.99
CA LEU A 751 30.60 0.12 42.92
C LEU A 751 31.40 1.13 43.78
N TYR A 752 32.07 2.06 43.13
CA TYR A 752 32.94 3.00 43.86
C TYR A 752 32.13 4.09 44.56
N ALA A 753 31.05 4.59 43.97
CA ALA A 753 30.14 5.52 44.62
C ALA A 753 29.56 4.94 45.93
N ASN A 754 29.19 3.64 45.93
CA ASN A 754 28.72 2.97 47.14
C ASN A 754 29.80 2.78 48.20
N VAL A 755 31.05 2.49 47.79
CA VAL A 755 32.19 2.37 48.66
C VAL A 755 32.52 3.69 49.33
N ASP A 756 32.54 4.78 48.55
CA ASP A 756 32.90 6.10 49.03
C ASP A 756 31.73 6.91 49.64
N GLY A 757 30.50 6.35 49.54
CA GLY A 757 29.29 6.98 50.08
C GLY A 757 28.83 8.21 49.28
N PHE A 758 29.15 8.29 47.98
CA PHE A 758 28.69 9.36 47.13
C PHE A 758 27.21 9.26 46.88
N ASP A 759 26.44 10.30 47.14
CA ASP A 759 24.98 10.38 46.96
C ASP A 759 24.54 11.72 46.33
N TYR A 760 25.48 12.49 45.82
CA TYR A 760 25.30 13.80 45.26
C TYR A 760 24.70 14.87 46.21
N SER A 761 24.84 14.68 47.51
CA SER A 761 24.41 15.68 48.53
C SER A 761 25.31 16.90 48.62
N ASP A 762 26.58 16.77 48.21
CA ASP A 762 27.52 17.85 48.17
C ASP A 762 27.20 18.81 47.02
N PRO A 763 27.48 20.14 47.19
CA PRO A 763 27.35 21.14 46.13
C PRO A 763 28.18 20.76 44.90
N ASP A 764 27.73 21.20 43.72
CA ASP A 764 28.51 21.03 42.49
C ASP A 764 29.89 21.71 42.61
N VAL A 765 30.93 20.98 42.25
CA VAL A 765 32.29 21.55 42.14
C VAL A 765 32.24 22.63 41.04
N GLU A 766 32.72 23.84 41.38
CA GLU A 766 32.74 24.95 40.43
C GLU A 766 33.48 24.57 39.14
N TRP A 767 33.01 25.04 38.01
CA TRP A 767 33.61 24.79 36.70
C TRP A 767 35.10 25.04 36.64
N SER A 768 35.52 26.17 37.17
CA SER A 768 36.92 26.60 37.23
C SER A 768 37.86 25.68 38.03
N LYS A 769 37.29 24.95 39.00
CA LYS A 769 38.03 24.02 39.85
C LYS A 769 38.02 22.58 39.31
N ARG A 770 37.16 22.28 38.33
CA ARG A 770 37.14 20.96 37.69
C ARG A 770 38.41 20.74 36.87
N PRO A 771 39.05 19.57 36.94
CA PRO A 771 40.14 19.20 36.03
C PRO A 771 39.76 19.35 34.58
N GLU A 772 40.73 19.59 33.71
CA GLU A 772 40.54 19.77 32.27
C GLU A 772 39.78 18.60 31.64
N ILE A 773 40.06 17.35 32.07
CA ILE A 773 39.42 16.17 31.55
C ILE A 773 37.90 16.10 31.91
N ASP A 774 37.52 16.62 33.08
CA ASP A 774 36.11 16.71 33.48
C ASP A 774 35.39 17.78 32.62
N ARG A 775 36.03 18.91 32.44
CA ARG A 775 35.49 19.98 31.57
C ARG A 775 35.39 19.52 30.12
N TRP A 776 36.40 18.80 29.62
CA TRP A 776 36.40 18.23 28.28
C TRP A 776 35.22 17.30 28.04
N ILE A 777 34.97 16.27 28.90
CA ILE A 777 33.88 15.32 28.71
C ILE A 777 32.51 15.97 28.85
N LEU A 778 32.34 16.93 29.76
CA LEU A 778 31.12 17.71 29.93
C LEU A 778 30.84 18.60 28.71
N SER A 779 31.87 19.19 28.11
CA SER A 779 31.76 19.96 26.86
C SER A 779 31.28 19.06 25.70
N LEU A 780 31.86 17.84 25.57
CA LEU A 780 31.41 16.86 24.57
C LEU A 780 29.97 16.40 24.85
N LEU A 781 29.61 16.23 26.11
CA LEU A 781 28.23 15.86 26.48
C LEU A 781 27.23 16.94 26.04
N ASN A 782 27.56 18.23 26.26
CA ASN A 782 26.71 19.33 25.82
C ASN A 782 26.58 19.38 24.29
N SER A 783 27.67 19.11 23.57
CA SER A 783 27.63 18.98 22.12
C SER A 783 26.73 17.79 21.68
N LEU A 784 26.84 16.66 22.36
CA LEU A 784 25.98 15.48 22.10
C LEU A 784 24.51 15.80 22.33
N VAL A 785 24.19 16.52 23.43
CA VAL A 785 22.79 16.95 23.69
C VAL A 785 22.24 17.76 22.54
N LYS A 786 23.00 18.76 22.09
CA LYS A 786 22.62 19.63 20.96
C LYS A 786 22.46 18.83 19.65
N ASP A 787 23.42 17.95 19.38
CA ASP A 787 23.42 17.16 18.13
C ASP A 787 22.26 16.16 18.10
N VAL A 788 22.04 15.43 19.19
CA VAL A 788 20.94 14.46 19.30
C VAL A 788 19.58 15.15 19.20
N ASP A 789 19.42 16.30 19.87
CA ASP A 789 18.21 17.11 19.75
C ASP A 789 17.96 17.54 18.29
N GLY A 790 18.99 18.09 17.65
CA GLY A 790 18.90 18.49 16.24
C GLY A 790 18.60 17.33 15.29
N TYR A 791 19.20 16.17 15.52
CA TYR A 791 18.94 14.98 14.69
C TYR A 791 17.51 14.44 14.87
N LEU A 792 17.03 14.36 16.10
CA LEU A 792 15.66 13.88 16.35
C LEU A 792 14.61 14.89 15.85
N GLU A 793 14.87 16.19 16.00
CA GLU A 793 14.00 17.23 15.43
C GLU A 793 13.95 17.16 13.89
N ALA A 794 15.06 16.78 13.26
CA ALA A 794 15.17 16.61 11.81
C ALA A 794 14.71 15.20 11.31
N TYR A 795 14.17 14.35 12.16
CA TYR A 795 13.79 12.95 11.84
C TYR A 795 14.97 12.09 11.34
N GLU A 796 16.15 12.25 11.98
CA GLU A 796 17.40 11.53 11.67
C GLU A 796 17.82 10.61 12.84
N PRO A 797 17.05 9.58 13.18
CA PRO A 797 17.27 8.80 14.40
C PRO A 797 18.55 7.96 14.33
N THR A 798 19.00 7.57 13.14
CA THR A 798 20.25 6.83 12.94
C THR A 798 21.46 7.66 13.36
N ARG A 799 21.48 8.94 13.01
CA ARG A 799 22.55 9.86 13.41
C ARG A 799 22.56 10.07 14.93
N ALA A 800 21.37 10.22 15.51
CA ALA A 800 21.21 10.35 16.97
C ALA A 800 21.76 9.12 17.70
N GLY A 801 21.35 7.92 17.33
CA GLY A 801 21.80 6.67 17.96
C GLY A 801 23.30 6.44 17.81
N ARG A 802 23.87 6.72 16.63
CA ARG A 802 25.32 6.60 16.39
C ARG A 802 26.12 7.60 17.23
N ALA A 803 25.67 8.84 17.30
CA ALA A 803 26.34 9.87 18.13
C ALA A 803 26.36 9.46 19.61
N ILE A 804 25.26 8.93 20.14
CA ILE A 804 25.20 8.40 21.51
C ILE A 804 26.16 7.22 21.68
N SER A 805 26.18 6.27 20.74
CA SER A 805 27.07 5.11 20.79
C SER A 805 28.54 5.52 20.78
N ASP A 806 28.92 6.44 19.92
CA ASP A 806 30.31 6.95 19.82
C ASP A 806 30.74 7.67 21.12
N PHE A 807 29.86 8.51 21.66
CA PHE A 807 30.16 9.17 22.95
C PHE A 807 30.35 8.16 24.08
N VAL A 808 29.45 7.17 24.22
CA VAL A 808 29.55 6.18 25.30
C VAL A 808 30.80 5.30 25.15
N ASN A 809 31.05 4.79 23.94
CA ASN A 809 32.15 3.87 23.73
C ASN A 809 33.51 4.57 23.75
N ASP A 810 33.66 5.61 22.95
CA ASP A 810 34.96 6.22 22.69
C ASP A 810 35.30 7.29 23.72
N ASN A 811 34.38 8.24 23.94
CA ASN A 811 34.69 9.38 24.83
C ASN A 811 34.53 9.03 26.32
N LEU A 812 33.38 8.45 26.70
CA LEU A 812 33.08 8.19 28.10
C LEU A 812 33.87 6.98 28.63
N SER A 813 33.72 5.82 28.03
CA SER A 813 34.32 4.57 28.54
C SER A 813 35.81 4.49 28.24
N ASN A 814 36.21 4.57 26.97
CA ASN A 814 37.60 4.32 26.56
C ASN A 814 38.54 5.45 26.92
N TRP A 815 38.04 6.69 27.01
CA TRP A 815 38.87 7.83 27.43
C TRP A 815 38.58 8.24 28.85
N TYR A 816 37.44 8.85 29.14
CA TYR A 816 37.19 9.44 30.44
C TYR A 816 37.36 8.44 31.60
N VAL A 817 36.60 7.36 31.61
CA VAL A 817 36.63 6.36 32.68
C VAL A 817 38.00 5.70 32.75
N ARG A 818 38.52 5.25 31.60
CA ARG A 818 39.81 4.54 31.56
C ARG A 818 40.96 5.36 32.10
N LEU A 819 41.05 6.64 31.76
CA LEU A 819 42.13 7.54 32.20
C LEU A 819 42.00 8.02 33.65
N ASN A 820 40.75 8.01 34.17
CA ASN A 820 40.46 8.55 35.51
C ASN A 820 40.25 7.45 36.57
N ARG A 821 40.47 6.17 36.28
CA ARG A 821 40.24 5.08 37.25
C ARG A 821 40.90 5.32 38.59
N ARG A 822 42.14 5.85 38.61
CA ARG A 822 42.91 6.12 39.83
C ARG A 822 42.23 7.16 40.74
N ARG A 823 41.46 8.07 40.18
CA ARG A 823 40.73 9.09 40.95
C ARG A 823 39.64 8.46 41.80
N PHE A 824 39.05 7.36 41.36
CA PHE A 824 38.02 6.63 42.08
C PHE A 824 38.60 5.63 43.07
N TRP A 825 39.82 5.16 42.87
CA TRP A 825 40.43 4.11 43.73
C TRP A 825 41.06 4.65 45.01
N GLY A 826 41.38 5.93 45.11
CA GLY A 826 42.02 6.57 46.25
C GLY A 826 41.13 6.61 47.48
N GLY A 827 41.68 6.60 48.66
CA GLY A 827 40.91 6.71 49.88
C GLY A 827 40.49 8.15 50.17
N GLY A 828 39.32 8.35 50.79
CA GLY A 828 38.76 9.66 51.16
C GLY A 828 38.15 10.42 49.99
N MET A 829 37.20 11.31 50.31
CA MET A 829 36.55 12.19 49.35
C MET A 829 37.34 13.52 49.26
N THR A 830 38.04 13.74 48.12
CA THR A 830 38.69 15.00 47.79
C THR A 830 37.82 15.79 46.81
N GLU A 831 38.06 17.07 46.66
CA GLU A 831 37.36 17.93 45.65
C GLU A 831 37.55 17.38 44.25
N ASP A 832 38.74 16.87 43.92
CA ASP A 832 39.01 16.22 42.63
C ASP A 832 38.19 14.93 42.44
N LYS A 833 38.10 14.08 43.47
CA LYS A 833 37.31 12.86 43.44
C LYS A 833 35.80 13.13 43.37
N LEU A 834 35.35 14.14 44.14
CA LEU A 834 33.97 14.62 44.06
C LEU A 834 33.61 15.10 42.65
N SER A 835 34.50 15.90 42.02
CA SER A 835 34.36 16.34 40.64
C SER A 835 34.25 15.16 39.70
N ALA A 836 35.03 14.11 39.87
CA ALA A 836 34.98 12.91 39.05
C ALA A 836 33.63 12.19 39.16
N TYR A 837 33.10 11.99 40.37
CA TYR A 837 31.78 11.38 40.58
C TYR A 837 30.65 12.21 40.01
N GLN A 838 30.65 13.52 40.25
CA GLN A 838 29.62 14.42 39.72
C GLN A 838 29.65 14.44 38.20
N THR A 839 30.82 14.44 37.59
CA THR A 839 31.00 14.40 36.13
C THR A 839 30.50 13.10 35.53
N LEU A 840 30.89 11.96 36.08
CA LEU A 840 30.45 10.64 35.57
C LEU A 840 28.96 10.42 35.77
N TYR A 841 28.40 10.81 36.94
CA TYR A 841 26.97 10.81 37.17
C TYR A 841 26.20 11.63 36.12
N THR A 842 26.63 12.84 35.87
CA THR A 842 25.99 13.72 34.88
C THR A 842 26.03 13.14 33.48
N CYS A 843 27.14 12.50 33.08
CA CYS A 843 27.23 11.80 31.82
C CYS A 843 26.24 10.64 31.72
N LEU A 844 26.14 9.79 32.75
CA LEU A 844 25.24 8.62 32.79
C LEU A 844 23.77 9.04 32.78
N GLU A 845 23.40 10.01 33.60
CA GLU A 845 22.03 10.54 33.64
C GLU A 845 21.61 11.14 32.31
N THR A 846 22.46 11.96 31.70
CA THR A 846 22.19 12.60 30.42
C THR A 846 22.09 11.57 29.28
N VAL A 847 23.00 10.58 29.25
CA VAL A 847 22.95 9.49 28.25
C VAL A 847 21.65 8.69 28.42
N ALA A 848 21.21 8.38 29.63
CA ALA A 848 19.94 7.71 29.86
C ALA A 848 18.76 8.49 29.28
N LYS A 849 18.74 9.82 29.45
CA LYS A 849 17.69 10.67 28.86
C LYS A 849 17.75 10.70 27.34
N LEU A 850 18.96 10.85 26.75
CA LEU A 850 19.14 10.94 25.30
C LEU A 850 18.80 9.64 24.58
N MET A 851 19.12 8.48 25.19
CA MET A 851 18.85 7.17 24.58
C MET A 851 17.42 6.69 24.78
N ALA A 852 16.68 7.27 25.73
CA ALA A 852 15.34 6.81 26.11
C ALA A 852 14.34 6.68 24.95
N PRO A 853 14.26 7.58 23.96
CA PRO A 853 13.39 7.39 22.82
C PRO A 853 13.70 6.12 22.01
N ILE A 854 14.96 5.76 21.86
CA ILE A 854 15.40 4.62 21.03
C ILE A 854 15.40 3.31 21.84
N ALA A 855 15.98 3.34 23.07
CA ALA A 855 16.12 2.19 23.94
C ALA A 855 15.41 2.44 25.29
N PRO A 856 14.05 2.37 25.30
CA PRO A 856 13.27 2.90 26.40
C PRO A 856 13.37 2.11 27.70
N PHE A 857 13.65 0.80 27.65
CA PHE A 857 13.67 -0.05 28.84
C PHE A 857 14.94 0.14 29.67
N TYR A 858 16.10 -0.02 29.08
CA TYR A 858 17.36 0.13 29.78
C TYR A 858 17.62 1.58 30.20
N ALA A 859 17.21 2.52 29.37
CA ALA A 859 17.29 3.95 29.72
C ALA A 859 16.50 4.25 31.00
N ASP A 860 15.30 3.68 31.14
CA ASP A 860 14.47 3.88 32.34
C ASP A 860 15.10 3.24 33.58
N GLN A 861 15.63 2.01 33.46
CA GLN A 861 16.33 1.37 34.56
C GLN A 861 17.56 2.18 35.00
N LEU A 862 18.43 2.55 34.08
CA LEU A 862 19.65 3.32 34.37
C LEU A 862 19.33 4.65 35.04
N PHE A 863 18.35 5.38 34.50
CA PHE A 863 17.94 6.66 35.04
C PHE A 863 17.37 6.53 36.46
N LEU A 864 16.47 5.58 36.67
CA LEU A 864 15.87 5.37 37.99
C LEU A 864 16.88 4.89 39.04
N ASP A 865 17.84 4.05 38.65
CA ASP A 865 18.92 3.62 39.54
C ASP A 865 19.79 4.81 40.01
N LEU A 866 19.97 5.80 39.13
CA LEU A 866 20.73 7.01 39.47
C LEU A 866 19.92 7.97 40.36
N VAL A 867 18.71 8.33 39.97
CA VAL A 867 17.93 9.35 40.67
C VAL A 867 17.32 8.86 42.00
N ALA A 868 17.11 7.55 42.13
CA ALA A 868 16.60 6.97 43.39
C ALA A 868 17.54 7.20 44.57
N VAL A 869 18.84 7.30 44.32
CA VAL A 869 19.85 7.57 45.38
C VAL A 869 19.98 9.08 45.59
N THR A 870 20.10 9.84 44.53
CA THR A 870 20.46 11.27 44.61
C THR A 870 19.26 12.19 44.81
N GLY A 871 18.04 11.72 44.44
CA GLY A 871 16.82 12.54 44.51
C GLY A 871 16.83 13.81 43.67
N ARG A 872 17.73 13.90 42.68
CA ARG A 872 17.85 15.07 41.79
C ARG A 872 16.62 15.28 40.90
N GLU A 873 15.93 14.22 40.54
CA GLU A 873 14.61 14.29 39.92
C GLU A 873 13.62 13.38 40.65
N ASN A 874 12.40 13.84 40.83
CA ASN A 874 11.34 13.09 41.48
C ASN A 874 10.27 12.68 40.46
N VAL A 875 10.64 11.79 39.56
CA VAL A 875 9.78 11.24 38.52
C VAL A 875 9.82 9.71 38.55
N GLU A 876 8.73 9.09 38.18
CA GLU A 876 8.55 7.63 38.21
C GLU A 876 9.16 6.94 36.97
N SER A 877 9.57 7.68 35.95
CA SER A 877 10.19 7.17 34.73
C SER A 877 10.99 8.25 34.03
N VAL A 878 12.05 7.87 33.33
CA VAL A 878 12.80 8.76 32.44
C VAL A 878 11.90 9.39 31.36
N HIS A 879 10.85 8.69 30.97
CA HIS A 879 9.91 9.17 29.96
C HIS A 879 8.95 10.28 30.43
N LEU A 880 8.90 10.51 31.72
CA LEU A 880 8.20 11.64 32.34
C LEU A 880 9.13 12.83 32.61
N SER A 881 10.44 12.62 32.58
CA SER A 881 11.44 13.68 32.68
C SER A 881 11.46 14.56 31.43
N LEU A 882 11.78 15.82 31.59
CA LEU A 882 11.98 16.74 30.49
C LEU A 882 13.42 16.63 29.97
N ILE A 883 13.54 16.52 28.66
CA ILE A 883 14.82 16.48 27.94
C ILE A 883 14.92 17.74 27.09
N HIS A 884 16.15 18.26 26.88
CA HIS A 884 16.42 19.40 26.01
C HIS A 884 15.69 20.71 26.38
N ILE A 885 15.05 20.77 27.55
CA ILE A 885 14.57 22.00 28.17
C ILE A 885 15.57 22.38 29.26
N SER A 886 16.86 22.33 28.97
CA SER A 886 17.84 22.91 29.86
C SER A 886 17.76 24.40 29.69
N GLU A 887 17.60 25.10 30.81
CA GLU A 887 17.71 26.55 30.80
C GLU A 887 18.99 27.00 30.10
N PRO A 888 18.97 28.09 29.32
CA PRO A 888 20.14 28.68 28.67
C PRO A 888 21.26 28.98 29.63
N THR A 889 20.96 29.14 30.91
CA THR A 889 21.90 29.53 31.99
C THR A 889 23.08 28.60 32.22
N ARG A 890 23.06 27.34 31.78
CA ARG A 890 24.23 26.45 31.86
C ARG A 890 25.07 26.38 30.58
N LEU A 891 24.52 26.76 29.43
CA LEU A 891 25.26 26.86 28.17
C LEU A 891 26.07 28.13 28.02
N ASP A 892 25.60 29.25 28.62
CA ASP A 892 26.28 30.55 28.54
C ASP A 892 27.59 30.62 29.34
N VAL A 893 27.84 29.64 30.19
CA VAL A 893 29.08 29.55 30.98
C VAL A 893 30.22 28.81 30.25
N ILE A 894 29.91 28.20 29.10
CA ILE A 894 30.83 27.34 28.34
C ILE A 894 31.29 28.01 27.02
N SER A 895 30.71 29.15 26.61
CA SER A 895 31.14 29.89 25.42
C SER A 895 32.35 30.78 25.67
#